data_8e3cb186654130db0a5acda5a1acc6d3
#
_entry.id   8e3cb186654130db0a5acda5a1acc6d3
#
_cell.length_a   1.000
_cell.length_b   1.000
_cell.length_c   1.000
_cell.angle_alpha   90.00
_cell.angle_beta   90.00
_cell.angle_gamma   90.00
#
_symmetry.space_group_name_H-M   'P 1'
#
loop_
_entity.id
_entity.type
_entity.pdbx_description
1 polymer ?
#
loop_
_entity_poly.entity_id
_entity_poly.type
_entity_poly.pdbx_seq_one_letter_code
_entity_poly.pdbx_strand_id
1 'polypeptide(L)'
;MVGASLEEPKEDEELVEEDDETIKSFQVVKGTYQVVGTLSNPDARKPDFAFEIFSFNTREQLLEYLLDCDIIIYNITESTEIIDEATWAVSALHSEMENFEGPKIFILLSTIMTWTLTKPADPEDPEAPLTEDDYRRRKAHPNFKDHLSLEKLVTKLGKTKKRKFATYVIASGLVYGMEEDTFHYFFKEAWLGLNPAISCFGEGKNIVPTIHVQDLASVLQNVMERKPKSYYILALDDSKHQLKEILKAISKLGPGKIQHVPEGDALLNYDLTQSDLDHLMVNLTMEAFYIKENFNIQWVAESGIVDNIQNLIKEYKQSRTLLPLKIAILGPPAVGKTSVAEKLAKHYKLHHIKIKDVIEEAIANLEFKSVQPDTGELEETEEESDDMAARSAQDLLDQVKENMEQNGRLDDSFIIKFMKEKLLSMPCLNQGFILDGFPKTYLQTKELFSLEEDEEEESILKLPQYNKTITPEFVFSLDASDEFLKNRVLNLPESVVVGTHYTQDRFMRHLAFYREQNAEDETLLNYFDEIEIHPIHIDVSQDNDAENTPVIDDIIKIVGSAKNYGPTYEELKELQRREADERLTREAAELAERERREAEEAAEKIARWEEWSKRLEEVKRQEQEFLEAHSVPLRNYLMQNVMPTLTKGLIECCKIRPDDPVDFLAEYLFKNNPQIE
;
A
#
# COMPACT_ATOMS: atom_id res chain seq x y z
N MET A 1 13.28 14.51 -8.08
CA MET A 1 14.46 15.35 -8.42
C MET A 1 15.65 14.87 -7.60
N VAL A 2 16.76 14.56 -8.22
CA VAL A 2 18.00 14.14 -7.55
C VAL A 2 19.14 14.99 -8.07
N GLY A 3 19.88 15.62 -7.18
CA GLY A 3 21.08 16.38 -7.51
C GLY A 3 22.30 15.79 -6.79
N ALA A 4 23.45 15.74 -7.44
CA ALA A 4 24.66 15.17 -6.89
C ALA A 4 25.90 16.07 -7.14
N SER A 5 26.75 16.23 -6.14
CA SER A 5 28.07 16.89 -6.26
C SER A 5 29.21 15.87 -6.09
N LEU A 6 30.30 16.07 -6.84
CA LEU A 6 31.48 15.18 -6.87
C LEU A 6 32.52 15.60 -5.81
N GLU A 7 32.90 14.70 -4.91
CA GLU A 7 34.12 14.82 -4.12
C GLU A 7 35.20 13.85 -4.62
N GLU A 8 36.47 14.29 -4.64
CA GLU A 8 37.62 13.48 -5.10
C GLU A 8 37.95 12.35 -4.10
N PRO A 9 38.31 11.14 -4.58
CA PRO A 9 38.58 9.99 -3.72
C PRO A 9 39.93 10.11 -3.01
N LYS A 10 39.97 9.84 -1.70
CA LYS A 10 41.19 9.56 -0.94
C LYS A 10 41.46 8.06 -0.98
N GLU A 11 42.67 7.73 -1.39
CA GLU A 11 43.22 6.38 -1.41
C GLU A 11 43.47 5.83 0.03
N ASP A 12 43.37 4.49 0.13
CA ASP A 12 43.79 3.59 1.22
C ASP A 12 42.77 3.28 2.32
N GLU A 13 42.25 2.03 2.23
CA GLU A 13 42.18 1.11 3.37
C GLU A 13 41.92 -0.33 2.92
N GLU A 14 42.63 -1.26 3.54
CA GLU A 14 42.86 -2.66 3.20
C GLU A 14 41.61 -3.55 3.34
N LEU A 15 41.56 -4.55 2.46
CA LEU A 15 40.59 -5.65 2.41
C LEU A 15 40.83 -6.66 3.54
N VAL A 16 39.79 -6.97 4.30
CA VAL A 16 39.70 -8.23 5.07
C VAL A 16 38.58 -9.06 4.44
N GLU A 17 39.00 -10.20 3.90
CA GLU A 17 38.09 -11.23 3.37
C GLU A 17 37.45 -11.98 4.54
N GLU A 18 36.12 -11.95 4.64
CA GLU A 18 35.33 -12.97 5.32
C GLU A 18 34.24 -13.48 4.35
N ASP A 19 34.33 -14.80 4.10
CA ASP A 19 33.37 -15.55 3.30
C ASP A 19 31.98 -15.54 3.95
N ASP A 20 31.02 -14.84 3.32
CA ASP A 20 29.63 -15.07 3.53
C ASP A 20 28.88 -14.86 2.19
N GLU A 21 28.25 -15.92 1.68
CA GLU A 21 27.42 -15.90 0.48
C GLU A 21 26.11 -15.11 0.74
N THR A 22 26.23 -13.87 1.13
CA THR A 22 25.15 -12.89 1.14
C THR A 22 25.20 -12.11 -0.16
N ILE A 23 24.08 -12.11 -0.85
CA ILE A 23 23.75 -11.27 -2.01
C ILE A 23 24.38 -9.90 -1.80
N LYS A 24 25.30 -9.53 -2.68
CA LYS A 24 25.99 -8.23 -2.65
C LYS A 24 24.92 -7.12 -2.77
N SER A 25 24.39 -6.70 -1.63
CA SER A 25 23.72 -5.40 -1.54
C SER A 25 24.71 -4.36 -2.07
N PHE A 26 24.27 -3.51 -2.98
CA PHE A 26 25.03 -2.38 -3.49
C PHE A 26 25.62 -1.64 -2.28
N GLN A 27 26.87 -1.86 -1.99
CA GLN A 27 27.60 -0.95 -1.10
C GLN A 27 27.80 0.33 -1.90
N VAL A 28 26.93 1.29 -1.67
CA VAL A 28 27.17 2.68 -2.03
C VAL A 28 28.51 3.04 -1.41
N VAL A 29 29.52 3.21 -2.26
CA VAL A 29 30.83 3.70 -1.82
C VAL A 29 30.54 5.06 -1.18
N LYS A 30 30.61 5.12 0.15
CA LYS A 30 30.40 6.35 0.91
C LYS A 30 31.40 7.39 0.41
N GLY A 31 30.96 8.41 -0.32
CA GLY A 31 31.75 9.58 -0.61
C GLY A 31 31.73 10.10 -2.06
N THR A 32 31.08 9.42 -3.03
CA THR A 32 31.14 9.87 -4.43
C THR A 32 30.06 10.90 -4.79
N TYR A 33 28.86 10.81 -4.23
CA TYR A 33 27.72 11.70 -4.53
C TYR A 33 26.91 12.03 -3.30
N GLN A 34 26.51 13.29 -3.17
CA GLN A 34 25.51 13.72 -2.20
C GLN A 34 24.16 13.76 -2.90
N VAL A 35 23.25 12.88 -2.49
CA VAL A 35 21.92 12.78 -3.08
C VAL A 35 20.97 13.69 -2.30
N VAL A 36 20.41 14.68 -2.98
CA VAL A 36 19.35 15.55 -2.46
C VAL A 36 18.08 15.40 -3.27
N GLY A 37 16.94 15.63 -2.67
CA GLY A 37 15.68 15.44 -3.36
C GLY A 37 14.52 16.23 -2.77
N THR A 38 13.37 16.11 -3.43
CA THR A 38 12.09 16.62 -2.93
C THR A 38 11.12 15.46 -2.75
N LEU A 39 10.25 15.53 -1.75
CA LEU A 39 9.17 14.57 -1.53
C LEU A 39 7.84 15.20 -1.92
N SER A 40 7.01 14.44 -2.63
CA SER A 40 5.64 14.83 -2.96
C SER A 40 4.75 14.89 -1.72
N ASN A 41 5.03 14.04 -0.73
CA ASN A 41 4.34 14.02 0.56
C ASN A 41 5.28 14.52 1.66
N PRO A 42 5.02 15.67 2.29
CA PRO A 42 5.87 16.23 3.35
C PRO A 42 5.93 15.35 4.61
N ASP A 43 4.95 14.48 4.83
CA ASP A 43 4.90 13.57 5.99
C ASP A 43 5.66 12.26 5.74
N ALA A 44 6.16 12.03 4.52
CA ALA A 44 6.93 10.84 4.21
C ALA A 44 8.27 10.82 4.93
N ARG A 45 8.64 9.64 5.46
CA ARG A 45 9.93 9.46 6.11
C ARG A 45 11.08 9.70 5.13
N LYS A 46 12.06 10.47 5.55
CA LYS A 46 13.30 10.70 4.80
C LYS A 46 13.97 9.35 4.50
N PRO A 47 14.29 9.03 3.23
CA PRO A 47 15.07 7.85 2.88
C PRO A 47 16.49 7.91 3.46
N ASP A 48 17.01 6.77 3.93
CA ASP A 48 18.31 6.70 4.60
C ASP A 48 19.49 7.09 3.69
N PHE A 49 19.33 6.93 2.36
CA PHE A 49 20.34 7.31 1.35
C PHE A 49 20.34 8.80 1.00
N ALA A 50 19.31 9.56 1.34
CA ALA A 50 19.23 10.98 0.99
C ALA A 50 20.01 11.81 2.01
N PHE A 51 20.95 12.65 1.51
CA PHE A 51 21.67 13.60 2.33
C PHE A 51 20.72 14.67 2.90
N GLU A 52 19.90 15.27 2.04
CA GLU A 52 18.94 16.30 2.40
C GLU A 52 17.67 16.19 1.56
N ILE A 53 16.55 16.60 2.15
CA ILE A 53 15.27 16.68 1.45
C ILE A 53 14.79 18.11 1.52
N PHE A 54 14.53 18.70 0.36
CA PHE A 54 14.03 20.05 0.23
C PHE A 54 12.51 20.06 0.16
N SER A 55 11.92 21.04 0.84
CA SER A 55 10.53 21.42 0.65
C SER A 55 10.47 22.81 0.02
N PHE A 56 9.64 23.00 -1.00
CA PHE A 56 9.48 24.29 -1.65
C PHE A 56 7.99 24.61 -1.84
N ASN A 57 7.67 25.89 -1.73
CA ASN A 57 6.31 26.39 -1.96
C ASN A 57 6.18 27.18 -3.27
N THR A 58 7.30 27.67 -3.81
CA THR A 58 7.35 28.44 -5.05
C THR A 58 8.37 27.86 -6.01
N ARG A 59 8.14 28.08 -7.31
CA ARG A 59 9.06 27.63 -8.36
C ARG A 59 10.42 28.35 -8.31
N GLU A 60 10.48 29.58 -7.79
CA GLU A 60 11.74 30.31 -7.60
C GLU A 60 12.64 29.60 -6.55
N GLN A 61 12.06 29.15 -5.43
CA GLN A 61 12.82 28.37 -4.43
C GLN A 61 13.33 27.06 -5.02
N LEU A 62 12.51 26.39 -5.83
CA LEU A 62 12.96 25.18 -6.53
C LEU A 62 14.13 25.47 -7.45
N LEU A 63 14.13 26.61 -8.17
CA LEU A 63 15.23 27.00 -9.06
C LEU A 63 16.53 27.21 -8.27
N GLU A 64 16.50 27.86 -7.10
CA GLU A 64 17.67 28.03 -6.24
C GLU A 64 18.30 26.68 -5.90
N TYR A 65 17.51 25.70 -5.43
CA TYR A 65 18.01 24.35 -5.17
C TYR A 65 18.55 23.63 -6.42
N LEU A 66 17.92 23.82 -7.57
CA LEU A 66 18.39 23.24 -8.84
C LEU A 66 19.71 23.87 -9.29
N LEU A 67 19.92 25.15 -9.01
CA LEU A 67 21.17 25.83 -9.32
C LEU A 67 22.34 25.39 -8.43
N ASP A 68 22.09 24.86 -7.24
CA ASP A 68 23.11 24.27 -6.38
C ASP A 68 23.50 22.84 -6.79
N CYS A 69 22.66 22.15 -7.58
CA CYS A 69 22.93 20.80 -8.04
C CYS A 69 23.78 20.76 -9.31
N ASP A 70 24.81 19.89 -9.38
CA ASP A 70 25.59 19.63 -10.59
C ASP A 70 24.87 18.69 -11.57
N ILE A 71 24.14 17.72 -11.03
CA ILE A 71 23.39 16.73 -11.79
C ILE A 71 21.93 16.75 -11.32
N ILE A 72 21.04 16.90 -12.28
CA ILE A 72 19.60 17.00 -12.04
C ILE A 72 18.91 15.88 -12.81
N ILE A 73 18.17 15.01 -12.09
CA ILE A 73 17.45 13.89 -12.67
C ILE A 73 15.96 14.06 -12.40
N TYR A 74 15.19 14.06 -13.48
CA TYR A 74 13.72 14.01 -13.41
C TYR A 74 13.23 12.65 -13.90
N ASN A 75 12.53 11.93 -13.04
CA ASN A 75 11.80 10.72 -13.41
C ASN A 75 10.34 11.09 -13.73
N ILE A 76 9.92 10.88 -14.98
CA ILE A 76 8.57 11.17 -15.45
C ILE A 76 7.78 9.91 -15.80
N THR A 77 8.25 8.74 -15.40
CA THR A 77 7.59 7.47 -15.73
C THR A 77 6.26 7.29 -14.99
N GLU A 78 6.11 7.85 -13.79
CA GLU A 78 5.01 7.54 -12.87
C GLU A 78 3.90 8.62 -12.81
N SER A 79 4.24 9.90 -13.04
CA SER A 79 3.29 11.00 -12.80
C SER A 79 3.29 12.07 -13.87
N THR A 80 2.11 12.43 -14.35
CA THR A 80 1.91 13.52 -15.32
C THR A 80 2.14 14.91 -14.70
N GLU A 81 1.96 15.07 -13.39
CA GLU A 81 2.18 16.37 -12.70
C GLU A 81 3.66 16.77 -12.73
N ILE A 82 4.57 15.80 -12.68
CA ILE A 82 6.02 16.01 -12.74
C ILE A 82 6.45 16.53 -14.11
N ILE A 83 5.70 16.26 -15.19
CA ILE A 83 6.02 16.71 -16.56
C ILE A 83 6.02 18.23 -16.65
N ASP A 84 5.04 18.90 -16.07
CA ASP A 84 4.94 20.36 -16.07
C ASP A 84 6.08 21.00 -15.26
N GLU A 85 6.43 20.40 -14.12
CA GLU A 85 7.57 20.84 -13.31
C GLU A 85 8.89 20.64 -14.07
N ALA A 86 9.11 19.46 -14.64
CA ALA A 86 10.32 19.15 -15.42
C ALA A 86 10.46 20.06 -16.65
N THR A 87 9.34 20.35 -17.34
CA THR A 87 9.30 21.28 -18.48
C THR A 87 9.72 22.68 -18.08
N TRP A 88 9.19 23.15 -16.96
CA TRP A 88 9.57 24.44 -16.40
C TRP A 88 11.02 24.45 -15.95
N ALA A 89 11.47 23.42 -15.18
CA ALA A 89 12.80 23.32 -14.63
C ALA A 89 13.90 23.34 -15.72
N VAL A 90 13.75 22.52 -16.78
CA VAL A 90 14.73 22.50 -17.87
C VAL A 90 14.77 23.83 -18.63
N SER A 91 13.63 24.51 -18.77
CA SER A 91 13.56 25.82 -19.45
C SER A 91 14.19 26.93 -18.59
N ALA A 92 13.93 26.94 -17.29
CA ALA A 92 14.50 27.88 -16.34
C ALA A 92 16.01 27.70 -16.22
N LEU A 93 16.51 26.50 -16.06
CA LEU A 93 17.94 26.18 -16.06
C LEU A 93 18.63 26.60 -17.37
N HIS A 94 18.00 26.38 -18.51
CA HIS A 94 18.53 26.81 -19.78
C HIS A 94 18.63 28.35 -19.89
N SER A 95 17.68 29.09 -19.32
CA SER A 95 17.68 30.54 -19.28
C SER A 95 18.80 31.10 -18.39
N GLU A 96 19.05 30.44 -17.23
CA GLU A 96 20.09 30.81 -16.27
C GLU A 96 21.49 30.25 -16.60
N MET A 97 21.66 29.61 -17.74
CA MET A 97 22.86 28.87 -18.15
C MET A 97 24.14 29.76 -18.16
N GLU A 98 24.02 31.06 -18.37
CA GLU A 98 25.18 31.99 -18.32
C GLU A 98 25.70 32.21 -16.90
N ASN A 99 24.84 32.02 -15.89
CA ASN A 99 25.13 32.29 -14.50
C ASN A 99 25.63 31.03 -13.76
N PHE A 100 25.79 29.88 -14.45
CA PHE A 100 26.29 28.67 -13.85
C PHE A 100 27.75 28.82 -13.40
N GLU A 101 28.03 28.43 -12.18
CA GLU A 101 29.41 28.36 -11.65
C GLU A 101 30.20 27.19 -12.24
N GLY A 102 29.55 26.10 -12.60
CA GLY A 102 30.13 24.90 -13.20
C GLY A 102 29.25 24.30 -14.30
N PRO A 103 29.71 23.25 -14.99
CA PRO A 103 28.91 22.54 -16.00
C PRO A 103 27.84 21.70 -15.31
N LYS A 104 26.59 21.84 -15.74
CA LYS A 104 25.45 21.08 -15.21
C LYS A 104 24.94 20.03 -16.19
N ILE A 105 24.42 18.94 -15.63
CA ILE A 105 23.83 17.82 -16.38
C ILE A 105 22.35 17.71 -16.01
N PHE A 106 21.49 17.66 -17.00
CA PHE A 106 20.07 17.39 -16.83
C PHE A 106 19.72 16.06 -17.49
N ILE A 107 19.20 15.11 -16.73
CA ILE A 107 18.79 13.79 -17.20
C ILE A 107 17.29 13.65 -17.04
N LEU A 108 16.60 13.38 -18.14
CA LEU A 108 15.19 13.04 -18.16
C LEU A 108 15.06 11.52 -18.27
N LEU A 109 14.57 10.87 -17.23
CA LEU A 109 14.18 9.47 -17.28
C LEU A 109 12.73 9.40 -17.77
N SER A 110 12.55 8.87 -18.97
CA SER A 110 11.28 8.75 -19.69
C SER A 110 10.97 7.28 -19.96
N THR A 111 9.87 7.01 -20.63
CA THR A 111 9.34 5.67 -20.88
C THR A 111 9.30 5.33 -22.38
N ILE A 112 9.39 4.03 -22.71
CA ILE A 112 9.17 3.52 -24.08
C ILE A 112 7.76 3.79 -24.62
N MET A 113 6.82 4.24 -23.77
CA MET A 113 5.46 4.60 -24.21
C MET A 113 5.44 5.73 -25.24
N THR A 114 6.54 6.48 -25.37
CA THR A 114 6.75 7.45 -26.43
C THR A 114 7.05 6.83 -27.81
N TRP A 115 7.15 5.50 -27.89
CA TRP A 115 7.44 4.74 -29.12
C TRP A 115 6.30 3.83 -29.60
N THR A 116 5.27 3.59 -28.83
CA THR A 116 4.22 2.56 -29.01
C THR A 116 3.60 2.53 -30.41
N LEU A 117 3.43 3.67 -31.06
CA LEU A 117 2.86 3.79 -32.40
C LEU A 117 3.92 3.96 -33.52
N THR A 118 5.20 3.73 -33.18
CA THR A 118 6.30 3.82 -34.13
C THR A 118 6.34 2.56 -34.99
N LYS A 119 6.49 2.73 -36.29
CA LYS A 119 6.64 1.62 -37.23
C LYS A 119 8.11 1.46 -37.64
N PRO A 120 8.60 0.24 -37.92
CA PRO A 120 9.91 -0.02 -38.47
C PRO A 120 10.22 0.87 -39.71
N ALA A 121 11.49 1.09 -39.97
CA ALA A 121 11.92 1.93 -41.10
C ALA A 121 11.59 1.28 -42.45
N ASP A 122 11.82 0.00 -42.53
CA ASP A 122 11.57 -0.83 -43.70
C ASP A 122 10.16 -1.43 -43.68
N PRO A 123 9.28 -1.11 -44.60
CA PRO A 123 7.98 -1.75 -44.70
C PRO A 123 8.04 -3.21 -45.13
N GLU A 124 9.17 -3.65 -45.74
CA GLU A 124 9.36 -5.03 -46.16
C GLU A 124 9.82 -5.94 -45.01
N ASP A 125 10.35 -5.36 -43.91
CA ASP A 125 10.71 -6.05 -42.67
C ASP A 125 9.97 -5.45 -41.46
N PRO A 126 8.71 -5.85 -41.26
CA PRO A 126 7.92 -5.33 -40.15
C PRO A 126 8.37 -5.79 -38.75
N GLU A 127 9.25 -6.82 -38.68
CA GLU A 127 9.78 -7.36 -37.43
C GLU A 127 11.16 -6.79 -37.07
N ALA A 128 11.71 -5.90 -37.90
CA ALA A 128 12.98 -5.25 -37.61
C ALA A 128 12.92 -4.49 -36.27
N PRO A 129 13.90 -4.67 -35.38
CA PRO A 129 13.92 -4.00 -34.09
C PRO A 129 14.10 -2.48 -34.26
N LEU A 130 13.39 -1.70 -33.45
CA LEU A 130 13.58 -0.28 -33.33
C LEU A 130 14.82 0.03 -32.50
N THR A 131 15.59 1.03 -32.93
CA THR A 131 16.86 1.41 -32.32
C THR A 131 16.90 2.90 -31.97
N GLU A 132 17.97 3.35 -31.27
CA GLU A 132 18.16 4.76 -30.95
C GLU A 132 18.17 5.66 -32.20
N ASP A 133 18.57 5.17 -33.36
CA ASP A 133 18.61 5.96 -34.62
C ASP A 133 17.20 6.37 -35.05
N ASP A 134 16.20 5.60 -34.66
CA ASP A 134 14.80 5.86 -34.99
C ASP A 134 14.13 6.93 -34.11
N TYR A 135 14.81 7.43 -33.06
CA TYR A 135 14.21 8.35 -32.10
C TYR A 135 13.51 9.57 -32.69
N ARG A 136 13.90 9.99 -33.89
CA ARG A 136 13.28 11.14 -34.59
C ARG A 136 11.92 10.82 -35.18
N ARG A 137 11.65 9.55 -35.49
CA ARG A 137 10.41 9.07 -36.11
C ARG A 137 9.37 8.56 -35.09
N ARG A 138 9.77 8.52 -33.80
CA ARG A 138 8.92 7.94 -32.77
C ARG A 138 7.55 8.60 -32.64
N LYS A 139 6.55 7.79 -32.39
CA LYS A 139 5.16 8.19 -32.17
C LYS A 139 4.67 7.61 -30.84
N ALA A 140 4.25 8.51 -29.98
CA ALA A 140 3.80 8.16 -28.63
C ALA A 140 2.39 7.55 -28.61
N HIS A 141 2.13 6.75 -27.58
CA HIS A 141 0.78 6.41 -27.16
C HIS A 141 -0.04 7.69 -26.92
N PRO A 142 -1.37 7.68 -27.17
CA PRO A 142 -2.22 8.87 -27.01
C PRO A 142 -2.11 9.53 -25.64
N ASN A 143 -1.97 8.74 -24.56
CA ASN A 143 -1.85 9.20 -23.18
C ASN A 143 -0.45 9.75 -22.82
N PHE A 144 0.58 9.51 -23.66
CA PHE A 144 1.98 9.88 -23.42
C PHE A 144 2.51 10.95 -24.38
N LYS A 145 1.65 11.78 -24.95
CA LYS A 145 2.04 12.87 -25.87
C LYS A 145 2.83 13.96 -25.17
N ASP A 146 2.52 14.26 -23.93
CA ASP A 146 3.20 15.29 -23.16
C ASP A 146 4.62 14.86 -22.79
N HIS A 147 4.83 13.56 -22.47
CA HIS A 147 6.15 12.96 -22.34
C HIS A 147 6.99 13.19 -23.60
N LEU A 148 6.44 12.86 -24.78
CA LEU A 148 7.12 13.05 -26.05
C LEU A 148 7.46 14.53 -26.31
N SER A 149 6.59 15.45 -25.92
CA SER A 149 6.81 16.89 -26.08
C SER A 149 7.97 17.37 -25.21
N LEU A 150 8.04 16.92 -23.97
CA LEU A 150 9.14 17.21 -23.05
C LEU A 150 10.45 16.58 -23.52
N GLU A 151 10.46 15.32 -23.96
CA GLU A 151 11.66 14.69 -24.55
C GLU A 151 12.24 15.50 -25.73
N LYS A 152 11.37 15.97 -26.62
CA LYS A 152 11.78 16.84 -27.74
C LYS A 152 12.38 18.15 -27.26
N LEU A 153 11.79 18.76 -26.22
CA LEU A 153 12.29 20.00 -25.62
C LEU A 153 13.70 19.78 -25.05
N VAL A 154 13.87 18.77 -24.20
CA VAL A 154 15.15 18.42 -23.57
C VAL A 154 16.23 18.15 -24.62
N THR A 155 15.91 17.34 -25.64
CA THR A 155 16.82 17.04 -26.73
C THR A 155 17.19 18.29 -27.55
N LYS A 156 16.25 19.24 -27.71
CA LYS A 156 16.50 20.50 -28.42
C LYS A 156 17.43 21.42 -27.62
N LEU A 157 17.17 21.58 -26.33
CA LEU A 157 17.96 22.45 -25.45
C LEU A 157 19.40 21.95 -25.28
N GLY A 158 19.63 20.64 -25.22
CA GLY A 158 20.97 20.06 -25.12
C GLY A 158 21.87 20.29 -26.33
N LYS A 159 21.33 20.66 -27.47
CA LYS A 159 22.12 21.04 -28.67
C LYS A 159 22.70 22.45 -28.58
N THR A 160 22.22 23.26 -27.63
CA THR A 160 22.71 24.62 -27.40
C THR A 160 23.75 24.59 -26.27
N LYS A 161 24.93 25.21 -26.48
CA LYS A 161 25.99 25.37 -25.43
C LYS A 161 26.31 24.13 -24.57
N LYS A 162 26.51 22.98 -25.17
CA LYS A 162 26.77 21.68 -24.54
C LYS A 162 27.85 21.67 -23.43
N ARG A 163 28.79 22.60 -23.49
CA ARG A 163 29.87 22.68 -22.50
C ARG A 163 29.40 23.18 -21.11
N LYS A 164 28.35 23.99 -21.05
CA LYS A 164 27.80 24.53 -19.81
C LYS A 164 26.58 23.73 -19.30
N PHE A 165 25.73 23.28 -20.23
CA PHE A 165 24.51 22.57 -19.91
C PHE A 165 24.32 21.37 -20.84
N ALA A 166 24.53 20.16 -20.32
CA ALA A 166 24.33 18.94 -21.06
C ALA A 166 22.97 18.32 -20.66
N THR A 167 22.17 17.93 -21.64
CA THR A 167 20.89 17.29 -21.37
C THR A 167 20.82 15.92 -22.05
N TYR A 168 20.22 14.96 -21.36
CA TYR A 168 20.05 13.59 -21.82
C TYR A 168 18.62 13.14 -21.61
N VAL A 169 18.12 12.34 -22.54
CA VAL A 169 16.86 11.62 -22.42
C VAL A 169 17.18 10.13 -22.38
N ILE A 170 16.73 9.45 -21.35
CA ILE A 170 16.84 8.00 -21.21
C ILE A 170 15.43 7.45 -21.27
N ALA A 171 15.09 6.73 -22.34
CA ALA A 171 13.81 6.02 -22.45
C ALA A 171 13.99 4.60 -21.92
N SER A 172 13.41 4.34 -20.77
CA SER A 172 13.49 3.04 -20.12
C SER A 172 12.39 2.09 -20.61
N GLY A 173 12.73 0.82 -20.73
CA GLY A 173 11.78 -0.25 -20.77
C GLY A 173 10.91 -0.28 -19.50
N LEU A 174 9.95 -1.19 -19.48
CA LEU A 174 9.17 -1.44 -18.27
C LEU A 174 10.11 -1.93 -17.15
N VAL A 175 10.16 -1.15 -16.07
CA VAL A 175 11.10 -1.41 -14.97
C VAL A 175 10.59 -2.55 -14.12
N TYR A 176 11.50 -3.47 -13.75
CA TYR A 176 11.20 -4.58 -12.83
C TYR A 176 12.34 -4.80 -11.83
N GLY A 177 12.08 -5.61 -10.80
CA GLY A 177 13.02 -5.95 -9.74
C GLY A 177 12.78 -5.19 -8.44
N MET A 178 13.33 -5.68 -7.34
CA MET A 178 13.16 -5.18 -5.98
C MET A 178 11.69 -5.23 -5.51
N GLU A 179 11.08 -4.09 -5.21
CA GLU A 179 9.71 -4.00 -4.69
C GLU A 179 8.64 -4.23 -5.75
N GLU A 180 9.02 -4.20 -7.03
CA GLU A 180 8.14 -4.22 -8.19
C GLU A 180 7.11 -3.06 -8.19
N ASP A 181 6.77 -2.60 -9.38
CA ASP A 181 5.75 -1.58 -9.60
C ASP A 181 4.64 -2.13 -10.51
N THR A 182 4.77 -2.03 -11.82
CA THR A 182 3.75 -2.50 -12.77
C THR A 182 3.49 -4.00 -12.66
N PHE A 183 4.53 -4.82 -12.42
CA PHE A 183 4.37 -6.27 -12.21
C PHE A 183 3.97 -6.63 -10.78
N HIS A 184 3.93 -5.68 -9.85
CA HIS A 184 3.56 -5.93 -8.45
C HIS A 184 2.21 -6.64 -8.31
N TYR A 185 1.21 -6.26 -9.11
CA TYR A 185 -0.09 -6.92 -9.10
C TYR A 185 0.03 -8.43 -9.31
N PHE A 186 0.80 -8.87 -10.30
CA PHE A 186 0.96 -10.29 -10.63
C PHE A 186 1.80 -11.04 -9.60
N PHE A 187 2.86 -10.42 -9.08
CA PHE A 187 3.66 -10.99 -7.99
C PHE A 187 2.81 -11.16 -6.72
N LYS A 188 1.97 -10.18 -6.39
CA LYS A 188 1.06 -10.22 -5.25
C LYS A 188 -0.02 -11.29 -5.44
N GLU A 189 -0.65 -11.37 -6.63
CA GLU A 189 -1.65 -12.40 -6.95
C GLU A 189 -1.04 -13.80 -6.84
N ALA A 190 0.15 -14.02 -7.40
CA ALA A 190 0.87 -15.28 -7.30
C ALA A 190 1.24 -15.63 -5.86
N TRP A 191 1.73 -14.66 -5.08
CA TRP A 191 2.12 -14.83 -3.69
C TRP A 191 0.94 -15.22 -2.80
N LEU A 192 -0.18 -14.52 -2.92
CA LEU A 192 -1.37 -14.77 -2.11
C LEU A 192 -2.04 -16.09 -2.46
N GLY A 193 -1.93 -16.53 -3.73
CA GLY A 193 -2.51 -17.80 -4.19
C GLY A 193 -4.04 -17.89 -3.99
N LEU A 194 -4.73 -16.75 -3.99
CA LEU A 194 -6.19 -16.69 -3.81
C LEU A 194 -6.93 -17.22 -5.02
N ASN A 195 -6.36 -17.01 -6.21
CA ASN A 195 -6.90 -17.48 -7.48
C ASN A 195 -6.16 -18.71 -7.95
N PRO A 196 -6.84 -19.67 -8.62
CA PRO A 196 -6.21 -20.87 -9.15
C PRO A 196 -5.29 -20.63 -10.35
N ALA A 197 -5.34 -19.43 -10.95
CA ALA A 197 -4.53 -19.01 -12.08
C ALA A 197 -4.28 -17.51 -12.04
N ILE A 198 -3.15 -17.06 -12.59
CA ILE A 198 -2.82 -15.63 -12.75
C ILE A 198 -3.55 -15.08 -13.97
N SER A 199 -4.10 -13.88 -13.84
CA SER A 199 -4.84 -13.18 -14.89
C SER A 199 -3.88 -12.67 -15.97
N CYS A 200 -4.05 -13.11 -17.23
CA CYS A 200 -3.36 -12.54 -18.39
C CYS A 200 -4.35 -11.75 -19.22
N PHE A 201 -4.14 -10.44 -19.33
CA PHE A 201 -5.03 -9.56 -20.07
C PHE A 201 -4.77 -9.66 -21.57
N GLY A 202 -5.83 -9.92 -22.35
CA GLY A 202 -5.76 -10.16 -23.79
C GLY A 202 -5.13 -11.51 -24.14
N GLU A 203 -4.48 -11.59 -25.31
CA GLU A 203 -3.82 -12.82 -25.78
C GLU A 203 -2.41 -13.03 -25.18
N GLY A 204 -1.80 -11.99 -24.65
CA GLY A 204 -0.47 -12.02 -24.04
C GLY A 204 0.69 -12.30 -25.02
N LYS A 205 0.44 -12.17 -26.33
CA LYS A 205 1.45 -12.38 -27.40
C LYS A 205 2.30 -11.14 -27.69
N ASN A 206 1.97 -10.03 -27.08
CA ASN A 206 2.69 -8.76 -27.24
C ASN A 206 4.07 -8.83 -26.57
N ILE A 207 5.07 -8.26 -27.23
CA ILE A 207 6.44 -8.17 -26.73
C ILE A 207 6.55 -6.92 -25.90
N VAL A 208 7.00 -7.08 -24.65
CA VAL A 208 7.18 -6.01 -23.68
C VAL A 208 8.68 -5.79 -23.44
N PRO A 209 9.27 -4.67 -23.90
CA PRO A 209 10.65 -4.34 -23.57
C PRO A 209 10.80 -4.02 -22.09
N THR A 210 11.75 -4.61 -21.42
CA THR A 210 11.94 -4.53 -19.97
C THR A 210 13.34 -4.08 -19.61
N ILE A 211 13.56 -3.70 -18.36
CA ILE A 211 14.88 -3.45 -17.78
C ILE A 211 14.83 -3.63 -16.26
N HIS A 212 15.86 -4.26 -15.69
CA HIS A 212 15.99 -4.35 -14.25
C HIS A 212 16.34 -2.99 -13.62
N VAL A 213 15.77 -2.66 -12.47
CA VAL A 213 15.93 -1.33 -11.80
C VAL A 213 17.42 -1.02 -11.51
N GLN A 214 18.21 -2.02 -11.11
CA GLN A 214 19.64 -1.82 -10.84
C GLN A 214 20.44 -1.61 -12.13
N ASP A 215 20.06 -2.27 -13.22
CA ASP A 215 20.67 -2.09 -14.53
C ASP A 215 20.36 -0.69 -15.07
N LEU A 216 19.14 -0.20 -14.89
CA LEU A 216 18.75 1.17 -15.20
C LEU A 216 19.57 2.20 -14.38
N ALA A 217 19.77 1.93 -13.08
CA ALA A 217 20.63 2.77 -12.24
C ALA A 217 22.10 2.78 -12.75
N SER A 218 22.60 1.63 -13.22
CA SER A 218 23.93 1.53 -13.83
C SER A 218 24.02 2.31 -15.15
N VAL A 219 22.97 2.33 -15.97
CA VAL A 219 22.88 3.19 -17.17
C VAL A 219 22.96 4.65 -16.78
N LEU A 220 22.16 5.09 -15.78
CA LEU A 220 22.19 6.46 -15.27
C LEU A 220 23.60 6.85 -14.78
N GLN A 221 24.25 6.00 -13.99
CA GLN A 221 25.62 6.23 -13.53
C GLN A 221 26.60 6.40 -14.70
N ASN A 222 26.56 5.53 -15.70
CA ASN A 222 27.39 5.66 -16.88
C ASN A 222 27.15 6.98 -17.65
N VAL A 223 25.90 7.45 -17.73
CA VAL A 223 25.58 8.75 -18.36
C VAL A 223 26.18 9.91 -17.59
N MET A 224 26.08 9.88 -16.25
CA MET A 224 26.65 10.91 -15.37
C MET A 224 28.17 10.98 -15.48
N GLU A 225 28.86 9.83 -15.44
CA GLU A 225 30.32 9.75 -15.45
C GLU A 225 30.93 10.00 -16.82
N ARG A 226 30.39 9.34 -17.86
CA ARG A 226 30.99 9.36 -19.21
C ARG A 226 30.55 10.52 -20.09
N LYS A 227 29.42 11.18 -19.77
CA LYS A 227 28.85 12.30 -20.54
C LYS A 227 28.77 11.98 -22.04
N PRO A 228 27.94 11.02 -22.45
CA PRO A 228 27.92 10.46 -23.79
C PRO A 228 27.65 11.51 -24.87
N LYS A 229 27.98 11.15 -26.14
CA LYS A 229 27.73 12.04 -27.27
C LYS A 229 26.24 12.03 -27.69
N SER A 230 25.58 10.89 -27.55
CA SER A 230 24.16 10.74 -27.83
C SER A 230 23.32 11.43 -26.76
N TYR A 231 22.32 12.20 -27.18
CA TYR A 231 21.38 12.90 -26.31
C TYR A 231 20.15 12.03 -25.96
N TYR A 232 19.94 10.97 -26.72
CA TYR A 232 18.83 10.05 -26.57
C TYR A 232 19.37 8.62 -26.44
N ILE A 233 18.98 7.93 -25.40
CA ILE A 233 19.50 6.61 -25.04
C ILE A 233 18.30 5.72 -24.71
N LEU A 234 18.28 4.53 -25.29
CA LEU A 234 17.38 3.45 -24.89
C LEU A 234 18.01 2.67 -23.74
N ALA A 235 17.25 2.42 -22.71
CA ALA A 235 17.66 1.59 -21.58
C ALA A 235 16.75 0.34 -21.51
N LEU A 236 17.25 -0.76 -22.08
CA LEU A 236 16.54 -2.04 -22.23
C LEU A 236 17.49 -3.19 -21.94
N ASP A 237 16.97 -4.30 -21.42
CA ASP A 237 17.65 -5.58 -21.42
C ASP A 237 17.61 -6.27 -22.81
N ASP A 238 18.26 -7.43 -22.96
CA ASP A 238 18.33 -8.15 -24.24
C ASP A 238 17.13 -9.06 -24.50
N SER A 239 16.14 -9.02 -23.62
CA SER A 239 14.99 -9.90 -23.73
C SER A 239 14.01 -9.45 -24.82
N LYS A 240 13.35 -10.43 -25.44
CA LYS A 240 12.22 -10.21 -26.38
C LYS A 240 11.02 -11.07 -25.92
N HIS A 241 10.74 -11.08 -24.62
CA HIS A 241 9.71 -11.94 -24.05
C HIS A 241 8.30 -11.41 -24.32
N GLN A 242 7.41 -12.35 -24.60
CA GLN A 242 5.98 -12.05 -24.64
C GLN A 242 5.42 -11.89 -23.22
N LEU A 243 4.38 -11.07 -23.06
CA LEU A 243 3.71 -10.90 -21.79
C LEU A 243 3.28 -12.23 -21.15
N LYS A 244 2.76 -13.17 -21.97
CA LYS A 244 2.41 -14.51 -21.50
C LYS A 244 3.59 -15.28 -20.90
N GLU A 245 4.77 -15.19 -21.49
CA GLU A 245 5.99 -15.85 -20.98
C GLU A 245 6.44 -15.25 -19.64
N ILE A 246 6.39 -13.91 -19.53
CA ILE A 246 6.67 -13.20 -18.29
C ILE A 246 5.70 -13.63 -17.19
N LEU A 247 4.40 -13.63 -17.47
CA LEU A 247 3.38 -14.04 -16.49
C LEU A 247 3.49 -15.53 -16.13
N LYS A 248 3.87 -16.40 -17.09
CA LYS A 248 4.16 -17.82 -16.82
C LYS A 248 5.39 -17.98 -15.91
N ALA A 249 6.40 -17.14 -16.06
CA ALA A 249 7.55 -17.16 -15.16
C ALA A 249 7.15 -16.69 -13.75
N ILE A 250 6.39 -15.60 -13.62
CA ILE A 250 5.88 -15.11 -12.32
C ILE A 250 4.96 -16.13 -11.66
N SER A 251 4.14 -16.87 -12.43
CA SER A 251 3.22 -17.88 -11.90
C SER A 251 3.92 -19.01 -11.16
N LYS A 252 5.23 -19.23 -11.37
CA LYS A 252 6.04 -20.20 -10.59
C LYS A 252 6.11 -19.85 -9.10
N LEU A 253 5.84 -18.61 -8.73
CA LEU A 253 5.72 -18.18 -7.34
C LEU A 253 4.42 -18.68 -6.68
N GLY A 254 3.40 -19.03 -7.46
CA GLY A 254 2.07 -19.37 -6.98
C GLY A 254 1.43 -20.56 -7.69
N PRO A 255 0.27 -20.39 -8.33
CA PRO A 255 -0.53 -21.49 -8.88
C PRO A 255 0.07 -22.20 -10.09
N GLY A 256 1.06 -21.61 -10.75
CA GLY A 256 1.70 -22.16 -11.95
C GLY A 256 0.83 -22.12 -13.22
N LYS A 257 -0.38 -21.60 -13.17
CA LYS A 257 -1.34 -21.53 -14.27
C LYS A 257 -1.66 -20.09 -14.64
N ILE A 258 -2.06 -19.88 -15.91
CA ILE A 258 -2.47 -18.57 -16.43
C ILE A 258 -3.91 -18.71 -16.98
N GLN A 259 -4.72 -17.68 -16.71
CA GLN A 259 -6.06 -17.55 -17.27
C GLN A 259 -6.14 -16.29 -18.13
N HIS A 260 -6.60 -16.43 -19.38
CA HIS A 260 -6.83 -15.28 -20.22
C HIS A 260 -8.10 -14.52 -19.83
N VAL A 261 -7.97 -13.22 -19.66
CA VAL A 261 -9.04 -12.30 -19.27
C VAL A 261 -9.17 -11.24 -20.36
N PRO A 262 -10.37 -10.85 -20.80
CA PRO A 262 -10.55 -9.76 -21.74
C PRO A 262 -9.96 -8.45 -21.21
N GLU A 263 -9.34 -7.62 -22.07
CA GLU A 263 -8.75 -6.35 -21.69
C GLU A 263 -9.73 -5.40 -20.98
N GLY A 264 -11.01 -5.44 -21.38
CA GLY A 264 -12.05 -4.62 -20.75
C GLY A 264 -12.31 -4.95 -19.28
N ASP A 265 -12.02 -6.17 -18.85
CA ASP A 265 -12.22 -6.62 -17.47
C ASP A 265 -11.02 -6.27 -16.57
N ALA A 266 -9.87 -5.90 -17.15
CA ALA A 266 -8.68 -5.52 -16.42
C ALA A 266 -8.90 -4.30 -15.50
N LEU A 267 -9.73 -3.35 -15.94
CA LEU A 267 -10.09 -2.15 -15.17
C LEU A 267 -11.04 -2.43 -14.00
N LEU A 268 -11.59 -3.63 -13.90
CA LEU A 268 -12.39 -4.06 -12.75
C LEU A 268 -11.49 -4.45 -11.57
N ASN A 269 -10.22 -4.71 -11.81
CA ASN A 269 -9.23 -4.95 -10.77
C ASN A 269 -8.71 -3.61 -10.22
N TYR A 270 -9.03 -3.33 -8.98
CA TYR A 270 -8.71 -2.06 -8.31
C TYR A 270 -7.21 -1.83 -8.04
N ASP A 271 -6.38 -2.88 -8.17
CA ASP A 271 -4.93 -2.82 -7.95
C ASP A 271 -4.14 -2.46 -9.23
N LEU A 272 -4.82 -2.28 -10.38
CA LEU A 272 -4.21 -1.84 -11.65
C LEU A 272 -4.77 -0.49 -12.09
N THR A 273 -3.87 0.41 -12.44
CA THR A 273 -4.22 1.71 -13.03
C THR A 273 -4.33 1.61 -14.56
N GLN A 274 -4.96 2.61 -15.20
CA GLN A 274 -4.96 2.68 -16.67
C GLN A 274 -3.55 2.78 -17.24
N SER A 275 -2.64 3.45 -16.52
CA SER A 275 -1.23 3.55 -16.92
C SER A 275 -0.54 2.19 -16.92
N ASP A 276 -0.78 1.36 -15.91
CA ASP A 276 -0.22 0.01 -15.83
C ASP A 276 -0.71 -0.85 -16.99
N LEU A 277 -2.01 -0.78 -17.28
CA LEU A 277 -2.59 -1.50 -18.40
C LEU A 277 -1.98 -1.05 -19.74
N ASP A 278 -1.84 0.27 -19.95
CA ASP A 278 -1.22 0.81 -21.17
C ASP A 278 0.22 0.28 -21.31
N HIS A 279 1.00 0.19 -20.23
CA HIS A 279 2.36 -0.36 -20.22
C HIS A 279 2.38 -1.87 -20.51
N LEU A 280 1.47 -2.64 -19.95
CA LEU A 280 1.38 -4.09 -20.15
C LEU A 280 0.96 -4.45 -21.57
N MET A 281 0.16 -3.62 -22.23
CA MET A 281 -0.33 -3.85 -23.60
C MET A 281 0.63 -3.37 -24.68
N VAL A 282 1.82 -2.90 -24.32
CA VAL A 282 2.87 -2.52 -25.29
C VAL A 282 3.28 -3.71 -26.14
N ASN A 283 3.44 -3.47 -27.43
CA ASN A 283 4.00 -4.46 -28.35
C ASN A 283 5.09 -3.79 -29.19
N LEU A 284 6.34 -3.91 -28.74
CA LEU A 284 7.51 -3.29 -29.35
C LEU A 284 8.69 -4.26 -29.37
N THR A 285 9.28 -4.47 -30.53
CA THR A 285 10.58 -5.12 -30.67
C THR A 285 11.65 -4.02 -30.75
N MET A 286 12.50 -3.93 -29.72
CA MET A 286 13.50 -2.87 -29.60
C MET A 286 14.89 -3.45 -29.28
N GLU A 287 15.95 -2.73 -29.64
CA GLU A 287 17.32 -3.05 -29.25
C GLU A 287 18.08 -1.78 -28.85
N ALA A 288 18.74 -1.86 -27.68
CA ALA A 288 19.53 -0.75 -27.14
C ALA A 288 21.00 -0.93 -27.50
N PHE A 289 21.39 -0.53 -28.72
CA PHE A 289 22.77 -0.65 -29.19
C PHE A 289 23.74 0.25 -28.44
N TYR A 290 23.32 1.48 -28.14
CA TYR A 290 24.23 2.47 -27.59
C TYR A 290 24.80 2.05 -26.24
N ILE A 291 23.97 1.52 -25.34
CA ILE A 291 24.39 1.09 -24.01
C ILE A 291 25.32 -0.14 -24.09
N LYS A 292 25.08 -1.07 -25.00
CA LYS A 292 25.91 -2.26 -25.19
C LYS A 292 27.33 -1.93 -25.70
N GLU A 293 27.43 -1.00 -26.64
CA GLU A 293 28.70 -0.65 -27.25
C GLU A 293 29.55 0.33 -26.43
N ASN A 294 28.89 1.24 -25.69
CA ASN A 294 29.57 2.38 -25.09
C ASN A 294 29.64 2.34 -23.56
N PHE A 295 28.78 1.55 -22.91
CA PHE A 295 28.71 1.50 -21.44
C PHE A 295 29.34 0.19 -20.91
N ASN A 296 29.89 0.28 -19.71
CA ASN A 296 30.34 -0.89 -18.97
C ASN A 296 29.32 -1.15 -17.87
N ILE A 297 28.34 -2.00 -18.17
CA ILE A 297 27.26 -2.33 -17.25
C ILE A 297 27.57 -3.71 -16.67
N GLN A 298 27.54 -3.84 -15.34
CA GLN A 298 27.50 -5.12 -14.67
C GLN A 298 26.02 -5.54 -14.57
N TRP A 299 25.58 -6.29 -15.57
CA TRP A 299 24.18 -6.67 -15.68
C TRP A 299 23.76 -7.60 -14.55
N VAL A 300 22.65 -7.27 -13.90
CA VAL A 300 21.97 -8.13 -12.94
C VAL A 300 21.05 -9.11 -13.67
N ALA A 301 20.40 -8.64 -14.73
CA ALA A 301 19.43 -9.44 -15.49
C ALA A 301 19.47 -9.11 -16.99
N GLU A 302 20.62 -9.34 -17.67
CA GLU A 302 20.80 -9.06 -19.10
C GLU A 302 19.80 -9.82 -19.98
N SER A 303 19.51 -11.09 -19.68
CA SER A 303 18.55 -11.94 -20.42
C SER A 303 17.09 -11.69 -20.06
N GLY A 304 16.80 -10.72 -19.20
CA GLY A 304 15.44 -10.32 -18.83
C GLY A 304 14.82 -11.11 -17.67
N ILE A 305 13.54 -10.85 -17.45
CA ILE A 305 12.76 -11.31 -16.28
C ILE A 305 12.56 -12.83 -16.26
N VAL A 306 12.37 -13.48 -17.42
CA VAL A 306 12.00 -14.90 -17.50
C VAL A 306 13.15 -15.80 -17.04
N ASP A 307 14.37 -15.52 -17.52
CA ASP A 307 15.55 -16.33 -17.21
C ASP A 307 16.05 -16.10 -15.78
N ASN A 308 15.85 -14.88 -15.26
CA ASN A 308 16.31 -14.48 -13.92
C ASN A 308 15.22 -14.57 -12.84
N ILE A 309 14.07 -15.17 -13.14
CA ILE A 309 12.90 -15.16 -12.25
C ILE A 309 13.18 -15.65 -10.83
N GLN A 310 14.07 -16.64 -10.64
CA GLN A 310 14.40 -17.17 -9.32
C GLN A 310 15.10 -16.14 -8.42
N ASN A 311 15.98 -15.33 -9.00
CA ASN A 311 16.65 -14.24 -8.27
C ASN A 311 15.68 -13.10 -7.99
N LEU A 312 14.84 -12.76 -8.97
CA LEU A 312 13.82 -11.71 -8.82
C LEU A 312 12.79 -12.04 -7.72
N ILE A 313 12.38 -13.30 -7.61
CA ILE A 313 11.52 -13.76 -6.52
C ILE A 313 12.20 -13.56 -5.16
N LYS A 314 13.52 -13.85 -5.05
CA LYS A 314 14.26 -13.61 -3.81
C LYS A 314 14.37 -12.13 -3.48
N GLU A 315 14.70 -11.30 -4.45
CA GLU A 315 14.76 -9.84 -4.31
C GLU A 315 13.42 -9.27 -3.87
N TYR A 316 12.34 -9.68 -4.52
CA TYR A 316 10.97 -9.27 -4.18
C TYR A 316 10.60 -9.63 -2.73
N LYS A 317 10.92 -10.86 -2.29
CA LYS A 317 10.70 -11.30 -0.91
C LYS A 317 11.52 -10.48 0.08
N GLN A 318 12.78 -10.19 -0.23
CA GLN A 318 13.68 -9.44 0.65
C GLN A 318 13.32 -7.96 0.75
N SER A 319 13.08 -7.30 -0.38
CA SER A 319 12.78 -5.86 -0.41
C SER A 319 11.46 -5.52 0.30
N ARG A 320 10.46 -6.40 0.17
CA ARG A 320 9.17 -6.25 0.87
C ARG A 320 9.11 -6.93 2.23
N THR A 321 10.23 -7.52 2.70
CA THR A 321 10.28 -8.26 3.98
C THR A 321 9.20 -9.34 4.12
N LEU A 322 8.86 -10.01 3.00
CA LEU A 322 7.87 -11.09 2.94
C LEU A 322 8.51 -12.38 3.43
N LEU A 323 8.46 -12.64 4.73
CA LEU A 323 8.97 -13.86 5.33
C LEU A 323 7.79 -14.76 5.75
N PRO A 324 7.82 -16.06 5.39
CA PRO A 324 6.82 -16.99 5.85
C PRO A 324 6.90 -17.11 7.37
N LEU A 325 5.74 -17.08 8.02
CA LEU A 325 5.63 -17.29 9.45
C LEU A 325 5.04 -18.68 9.70
N LYS A 326 5.76 -19.56 10.42
CA LYS A 326 5.38 -20.94 10.64
C LYS A 326 5.14 -21.17 12.12
N ILE A 327 3.87 -21.44 12.49
CA ILE A 327 3.43 -21.59 13.86
C ILE A 327 2.79 -22.97 14.04
N ALA A 328 3.07 -23.64 15.16
CA ALA A 328 2.33 -24.82 15.61
C ALA A 328 1.64 -24.53 16.94
N ILE A 329 0.34 -24.83 17.04
CA ILE A 329 -0.45 -24.69 18.25
C ILE A 329 -0.83 -26.10 18.74
N LEU A 330 -0.24 -26.49 19.85
CA LEU A 330 -0.35 -27.80 20.47
C LEU A 330 -1.05 -27.70 21.83
N GLY A 331 -1.49 -28.84 22.37
CA GLY A 331 -2.10 -28.88 23.70
C GLY A 331 -3.24 -29.89 23.80
N PRO A 332 -3.83 -30.08 25.01
CA PRO A 332 -4.88 -31.04 25.26
C PRO A 332 -6.18 -30.74 24.49
N PRO A 333 -7.09 -31.73 24.38
CA PRO A 333 -8.39 -31.51 23.79
C PRO A 333 -9.19 -30.46 24.59
N ALA A 334 -10.00 -29.64 23.89
CA ALA A 334 -10.84 -28.57 24.44
C ALA A 334 -10.08 -27.36 25.08
N VAL A 335 -8.76 -27.28 24.98
CA VAL A 335 -7.99 -26.10 25.48
C VAL A 335 -8.23 -24.81 24.68
N GLY A 336 -8.77 -24.93 23.46
CA GLY A 336 -9.07 -23.74 22.60
C GLY A 336 -8.13 -23.54 21.43
N LYS A 337 -7.33 -24.54 21.06
CA LYS A 337 -6.37 -24.48 19.94
C LYS A 337 -6.96 -23.87 18.66
N THR A 338 -8.09 -24.42 18.22
CA THR A 338 -8.72 -23.99 16.95
C THR A 338 -9.18 -22.53 16.98
N SER A 339 -9.73 -22.07 18.11
CA SER A 339 -10.13 -20.66 18.26
C SER A 339 -8.93 -19.72 18.23
N VAL A 340 -7.84 -20.09 18.92
CA VAL A 340 -6.59 -19.31 18.91
C VAL A 340 -5.96 -19.33 17.51
N ALA A 341 -5.88 -20.51 16.88
CA ALA A 341 -5.34 -20.67 15.54
C ALA A 341 -6.12 -19.86 14.50
N GLU A 342 -7.45 -19.86 14.56
CA GLU A 342 -8.30 -19.10 13.63
C GLU A 342 -8.10 -17.59 13.76
N LYS A 343 -8.04 -17.07 15.00
CA LYS A 343 -7.83 -15.63 15.25
C LYS A 343 -6.42 -15.19 14.83
N LEU A 344 -5.39 -16.00 15.14
CA LEU A 344 -4.02 -15.73 14.70
C LEU A 344 -3.88 -15.83 13.17
N ALA A 345 -4.54 -16.81 12.53
CA ALA A 345 -4.54 -16.93 11.08
C ALA A 345 -5.15 -15.72 10.40
N LYS A 346 -6.23 -15.14 10.96
CA LYS A 346 -6.82 -13.88 10.48
C LYS A 346 -5.89 -12.68 10.72
N HIS A 347 -5.26 -12.60 11.91
CA HIS A 347 -4.37 -11.49 12.25
C HIS A 347 -3.12 -11.44 11.37
N TYR A 348 -2.45 -12.59 11.21
CA TYR A 348 -1.23 -12.70 10.40
C TYR A 348 -1.48 -13.04 8.94
N LYS A 349 -2.73 -13.26 8.51
CA LYS A 349 -3.11 -13.72 7.15
C LYS A 349 -2.39 -15.00 6.73
N LEU A 350 -2.32 -15.98 7.65
CA LEU A 350 -1.68 -17.28 7.44
C LEU A 350 -2.69 -18.36 7.07
N HIS A 351 -2.18 -19.42 6.43
CA HIS A 351 -2.99 -20.58 6.15
C HIS A 351 -3.26 -21.39 7.39
N HIS A 352 -4.52 -21.56 7.77
CA HIS A 352 -4.96 -22.37 8.91
C HIS A 352 -5.04 -23.83 8.49
N ILE A 353 -4.12 -24.68 8.95
CA ILE A 353 -3.99 -26.08 8.56
C ILE A 353 -4.63 -26.99 9.59
N LYS A 354 -5.77 -27.57 9.24
CA LYS A 354 -6.48 -28.60 10.00
C LYS A 354 -6.38 -29.94 9.29
N ILE A 355 -6.14 -31.02 10.02
CA ILE A 355 -6.05 -32.38 9.44
C ILE A 355 -7.27 -32.71 8.58
N LYS A 356 -8.47 -32.38 9.08
CA LYS A 356 -9.73 -32.69 8.39
C LYS A 356 -9.81 -31.99 7.02
N ASP A 357 -9.52 -30.70 7.00
CA ASP A 357 -9.61 -29.88 5.79
C ASP A 357 -8.55 -30.31 4.76
N VAL A 358 -7.35 -30.69 5.21
CA VAL A 358 -6.28 -31.20 4.34
C VAL A 358 -6.66 -32.54 3.71
N ILE A 359 -7.27 -33.44 4.48
CA ILE A 359 -7.72 -34.75 3.92
C ILE A 359 -8.86 -34.53 2.90
N GLU A 360 -9.85 -33.70 3.21
CA GLU A 360 -10.95 -33.38 2.29
C GLU A 360 -10.42 -32.73 0.99
N GLU A 361 -9.49 -31.79 1.09
CA GLU A 361 -8.84 -31.15 -0.04
C GLU A 361 -8.01 -32.15 -0.87
N ALA A 362 -7.25 -33.02 -0.21
CA ALA A 362 -6.45 -34.03 -0.88
C ALA A 362 -7.32 -35.03 -1.67
N ILE A 363 -8.41 -35.51 -1.09
CA ILE A 363 -9.37 -36.40 -1.75
C ILE A 363 -10.01 -35.68 -2.96
N ALA A 364 -10.47 -34.43 -2.79
CA ALA A 364 -11.05 -33.66 -3.88
C ALA A 364 -10.05 -33.44 -5.02
N ASN A 365 -8.79 -33.16 -4.70
CA ASN A 365 -7.72 -33.01 -5.71
C ASN A 365 -7.42 -34.32 -6.45
N LEU A 366 -7.43 -35.45 -5.75
CA LEU A 366 -7.26 -36.78 -6.37
C LEU A 366 -8.45 -37.12 -7.28
N GLU A 367 -9.67 -36.85 -6.84
CA GLU A 367 -10.88 -37.02 -7.65
C GLU A 367 -10.86 -36.13 -8.89
N PHE A 368 -10.43 -34.88 -8.78
CA PHE A 368 -10.31 -33.97 -9.91
C PHE A 368 -9.26 -34.45 -10.92
N LYS A 369 -8.09 -34.88 -10.46
CA LYS A 369 -7.01 -35.40 -11.31
C LYS A 369 -7.41 -36.73 -12.02
N SER A 370 -8.20 -37.54 -11.34
CA SER A 370 -8.68 -38.85 -11.93
C SER A 370 -9.75 -38.66 -12.99
N VAL A 371 -10.50 -37.55 -13.00
CA VAL A 371 -11.66 -37.30 -13.87
C VAL A 371 -11.31 -36.46 -15.11
N GLN A 372 -10.08 -35.93 -15.26
CA GLN A 372 -9.75 -35.14 -16.45
C GLN A 372 -9.85 -35.97 -17.73
N PRO A 373 -10.88 -35.74 -18.59
CA PRO A 373 -10.89 -36.28 -19.94
C PRO A 373 -10.11 -35.30 -20.84
N ASP A 374 -9.25 -35.90 -21.67
CA ASP A 374 -8.89 -35.49 -23.01
C ASP A 374 -9.50 -34.15 -23.49
N THR A 375 -8.83 -33.02 -23.19
CA THR A 375 -9.05 -31.77 -23.90
C THR A 375 -7.87 -31.59 -24.85
N GLY A 376 -8.05 -32.15 -26.05
CA GLY A 376 -7.11 -32.06 -27.14
C GLY A 376 -6.73 -30.61 -27.45
N GLU A 377 -5.44 -30.39 -27.37
CA GLU A 377 -4.55 -29.44 -28.04
C GLU A 377 -3.25 -29.25 -27.21
N LEU A 378 -2.57 -30.38 -26.88
CA LEU A 378 -1.21 -30.35 -26.28
C LEU A 378 -0.31 -31.29 -27.08
N GLU A 379 0.95 -30.96 -27.17
CA GLU A 379 1.98 -31.67 -27.92
C GLU A 379 2.12 -33.13 -27.41
N GLU A 380 2.29 -34.08 -28.31
CA GLU A 380 2.32 -35.56 -28.09
C GLU A 380 3.26 -36.07 -26.97
N THR A 381 4.15 -35.25 -26.46
CA THR A 381 5.10 -35.61 -25.38
C THR A 381 4.58 -35.31 -23.95
N GLU A 382 3.54 -34.46 -23.80
CA GLU A 382 2.91 -34.18 -22.52
C GLU A 382 1.76 -35.16 -22.19
N GLU A 383 1.14 -35.77 -23.19
CA GLU A 383 0.03 -36.69 -23.01
C GLU A 383 0.40 -38.00 -22.28
N GLU A 384 1.58 -38.58 -22.55
CA GLU A 384 2.03 -39.79 -21.82
C GLU A 384 2.31 -39.56 -20.34
N SER A 385 2.77 -38.35 -19.96
CA SER A 385 3.05 -37.98 -18.56
C SER A 385 1.74 -37.75 -17.78
N ASP A 386 0.77 -37.12 -18.40
CA ASP A 386 -0.53 -36.80 -17.76
C ASP A 386 -1.40 -38.05 -17.56
N ASP A 387 -1.41 -39.00 -18.52
CA ASP A 387 -2.07 -40.30 -18.38
C ASP A 387 -1.49 -41.13 -17.22
N MET A 388 -0.15 -41.10 -17.05
CA MET A 388 0.53 -41.79 -15.95
C MET A 388 0.19 -41.17 -14.61
N ALA A 389 0.15 -39.83 -14.56
CA ALA A 389 -0.24 -39.06 -13.36
C ALA A 389 -1.69 -39.30 -12.96
N ALA A 390 -2.62 -39.37 -13.95
CA ALA A 390 -4.05 -39.65 -13.73
C ALA A 390 -4.25 -41.07 -13.14
N ARG A 391 -3.58 -42.06 -13.70
CA ARG A 391 -3.64 -43.46 -13.18
C ARG A 391 -3.08 -43.57 -11.76
N SER A 392 -1.92 -42.92 -11.48
CA SER A 392 -1.35 -42.90 -10.15
C SER A 392 -2.27 -42.20 -9.14
N ALA A 393 -2.95 -41.13 -9.54
CA ALA A 393 -3.94 -40.46 -8.70
C ALA A 393 -5.16 -41.34 -8.40
N GLN A 394 -5.64 -42.11 -9.41
CA GLN A 394 -6.73 -43.05 -9.22
C GLN A 394 -6.35 -44.20 -8.27
N ASP A 395 -5.17 -44.80 -8.45
CA ASP A 395 -4.67 -45.88 -7.59
C ASP A 395 -4.55 -45.41 -6.13
N LEU A 396 -4.05 -44.20 -5.91
CA LEU A 396 -3.94 -43.62 -4.58
C LEU A 396 -5.32 -43.32 -3.96
N LEU A 397 -6.26 -42.84 -4.78
CA LEU A 397 -7.65 -42.58 -4.33
C LEU A 397 -8.33 -43.89 -3.88
N ASP A 398 -8.16 -44.95 -4.63
CA ASP A 398 -8.72 -46.26 -4.30
C ASP A 398 -8.11 -46.83 -3.03
N GLN A 399 -6.79 -46.71 -2.83
CA GLN A 399 -6.12 -47.08 -1.58
C GLN A 399 -6.62 -46.29 -0.37
N VAL A 400 -6.82 -44.99 -0.51
CA VAL A 400 -7.37 -44.12 0.53
C VAL A 400 -8.80 -44.53 0.90
N LYS A 401 -9.66 -44.79 -0.09
CA LYS A 401 -11.04 -45.24 0.14
C LYS A 401 -11.10 -46.61 0.80
N GLU A 402 -10.28 -47.56 0.37
CA GLU A 402 -10.19 -48.89 0.94
C GLU A 402 -9.71 -48.81 2.41
N ASN A 403 -8.70 -48.02 2.71
CA ASN A 403 -8.19 -47.81 4.05
C ASN A 403 -9.24 -47.20 4.99
N MET A 404 -10.01 -46.21 4.52
CA MET A 404 -11.10 -45.61 5.27
C MET A 404 -12.24 -46.59 5.55
N GLU A 405 -12.55 -47.49 4.59
CA GLU A 405 -13.59 -48.54 4.78
C GLU A 405 -13.16 -49.62 5.78
N GLN A 406 -11.89 -50.04 5.73
CA GLN A 406 -11.37 -51.08 6.62
C GLN A 406 -11.15 -50.61 8.07
N ASN A 407 -10.58 -49.41 8.25
CA ASN A 407 -10.12 -48.94 9.56
C ASN A 407 -11.05 -47.89 10.19
N GLY A 408 -12.04 -47.36 9.45
CA GLY A 408 -12.94 -46.31 9.93
C GLY A 408 -12.25 -44.96 10.12
N ARG A 409 -10.92 -44.87 9.90
CA ARG A 409 -10.07 -43.66 9.91
C ARG A 409 -8.90 -43.88 8.97
N LEU A 410 -8.35 -42.80 8.44
CA LEU A 410 -7.16 -42.85 7.60
C LEU A 410 -5.91 -43.15 8.45
N ASP A 411 -5.01 -43.97 7.91
CA ASP A 411 -3.73 -44.27 8.56
C ASP A 411 -2.80 -43.07 8.59
N ASP A 412 -1.93 -43.03 9.60
CA ASP A 412 -1.03 -41.89 9.81
C ASP A 412 -0.08 -41.64 8.64
N SER A 413 0.31 -42.69 7.90
CA SER A 413 1.16 -42.57 6.70
C SER A 413 0.54 -41.70 5.59
N PHE A 414 -0.77 -41.88 5.33
CA PHE A 414 -1.49 -41.05 4.36
C PHE A 414 -1.66 -39.61 4.86
N ILE A 415 -1.97 -39.46 6.16
CA ILE A 415 -2.11 -38.14 6.77
C ILE A 415 -0.81 -37.36 6.67
N ILE A 416 0.31 -37.99 7.01
CA ILE A 416 1.65 -37.37 6.93
C ILE A 416 1.99 -36.99 5.49
N LYS A 417 1.72 -37.88 4.53
CA LYS A 417 1.92 -37.59 3.11
C LYS A 417 1.14 -36.38 2.65
N PHE A 418 -0.17 -36.31 2.92
CA PHE A 418 -1.00 -35.17 2.53
C PHE A 418 -0.62 -33.90 3.25
N MET A 419 -0.22 -33.99 4.52
CA MET A 419 0.29 -32.84 5.27
C MET A 419 1.61 -32.32 4.69
N LYS A 420 2.57 -33.21 4.33
CA LYS A 420 3.81 -32.81 3.66
C LYS A 420 3.50 -32.10 2.34
N GLU A 421 2.65 -32.67 1.49
CA GLU A 421 2.22 -32.06 0.22
C GLU A 421 1.58 -30.67 0.45
N LYS A 422 0.72 -30.52 1.45
CA LYS A 422 0.11 -29.24 1.78
C LYS A 422 1.12 -28.21 2.28
N LEU A 423 2.01 -28.60 3.19
CA LEU A 423 3.02 -27.70 3.75
C LEU A 423 4.09 -27.29 2.70
N LEU A 424 4.36 -28.14 1.73
CA LEU A 424 5.25 -27.84 0.58
C LEU A 424 4.53 -27.07 -0.54
N SER A 425 3.23 -26.86 -0.46
CA SER A 425 2.51 -26.06 -1.44
C SER A 425 2.99 -24.61 -1.43
N MET A 426 3.02 -23.97 -2.60
CA MET A 426 3.52 -22.60 -2.73
C MET A 426 2.84 -21.58 -1.80
N PRO A 427 1.52 -21.60 -1.57
CA PRO A 427 0.88 -20.70 -0.63
C PRO A 427 1.43 -20.83 0.80
N CYS A 428 1.64 -22.06 1.27
CA CYS A 428 2.20 -22.31 2.60
C CYS A 428 3.68 -21.89 2.69
N LEU A 429 4.46 -22.13 1.63
CA LEU A 429 5.87 -21.71 1.57
C LEU A 429 6.04 -20.19 1.47
N ASN A 430 5.07 -19.50 0.88
CA ASN A 430 5.11 -18.06 0.68
C ASN A 430 4.63 -17.29 1.91
N GLN A 431 3.41 -17.55 2.36
CA GLN A 431 2.80 -16.81 3.47
C GLN A 431 3.14 -17.41 4.83
N GLY A 432 3.34 -18.73 4.86
CA GLY A 432 3.43 -19.48 6.10
C GLY A 432 2.10 -20.11 6.50
N PHE A 433 2.08 -20.72 7.67
CA PHE A 433 0.94 -21.51 8.11
C PHE A 433 0.83 -21.57 9.63
N ILE A 434 -0.34 -21.95 10.10
CA ILE A 434 -0.61 -22.35 11.49
C ILE A 434 -1.10 -23.78 11.50
N LEU A 435 -0.35 -24.68 12.16
CA LEU A 435 -0.74 -26.05 12.42
C LEU A 435 -1.67 -26.11 13.64
N ASP A 436 -2.91 -26.56 13.46
CA ASP A 436 -3.92 -26.68 14.51
C ASP A 436 -3.97 -28.10 15.07
N GLY A 437 -3.32 -28.31 16.22
CA GLY A 437 -3.35 -29.55 16.96
C GLY A 437 -2.77 -30.78 16.24
N PHE A 438 -1.83 -30.55 15.34
CA PHE A 438 -1.05 -31.56 14.65
C PHE A 438 0.43 -31.11 14.57
N PRO A 439 1.41 -32.03 14.63
CA PRO A 439 1.32 -33.47 14.94
C PRO A 439 0.85 -33.78 16.37
N LYS A 440 0.50 -35.06 16.66
CA LYS A 440 0.01 -35.49 17.96
C LYS A 440 0.97 -36.38 18.71
N THR A 441 1.89 -37.05 18.03
CA THR A 441 2.85 -37.98 18.59
C THR A 441 4.26 -37.67 18.12
N TYR A 442 5.26 -38.12 18.88
CA TYR A 442 6.69 -37.98 18.52
C TYR A 442 6.97 -38.60 17.14
N LEU A 443 6.46 -39.79 16.86
CA LEU A 443 6.68 -40.47 15.58
C LEU A 443 6.10 -39.68 14.39
N GLN A 444 4.85 -39.18 14.50
CA GLN A 444 4.26 -38.34 13.46
C GLN A 444 5.09 -37.09 13.22
N THR A 445 5.66 -36.50 14.26
CA THR A 445 6.50 -35.30 14.15
C THR A 445 7.78 -35.60 13.43
N LYS A 446 8.43 -36.69 13.80
CA LYS A 446 9.68 -37.12 13.16
C LYS A 446 9.48 -37.43 11.68
N GLU A 447 8.44 -38.19 11.31
CA GLU A 447 8.14 -38.51 9.92
C GLU A 447 7.73 -37.29 9.12
N LEU A 448 6.97 -36.34 9.71
CA LEU A 448 6.50 -35.15 9.03
C LEU A 448 7.67 -34.21 8.66
N PHE A 449 8.58 -33.99 9.59
CA PHE A 449 9.65 -32.99 9.43
C PHE A 449 10.99 -33.59 9.01
N SER A 450 11.16 -34.95 8.92
CA SER A 450 12.37 -35.55 8.40
C SER A 450 12.61 -35.17 6.94
N LEU A 451 13.88 -35.00 6.58
CA LEU A 451 14.30 -35.03 5.19
C LEU A 451 14.16 -36.45 4.64
N GLU A 452 13.70 -36.60 3.41
CA GLU A 452 13.77 -37.86 2.69
C GLU A 452 15.25 -38.11 2.42
N GLU A 453 15.82 -39.16 3.04
CA GLU A 453 17.20 -39.56 2.85
C GLU A 453 17.34 -40.09 1.41
N ASP A 454 18.05 -39.36 0.56
CA ASP A 454 18.72 -39.98 -0.60
C ASP A 454 19.76 -40.94 -0.04
N GLU A 455 19.66 -42.22 -0.38
CA GLU A 455 20.35 -43.37 0.23
C GLU A 455 21.90 -43.34 0.15
N GLU A 456 22.54 -42.23 -0.21
CA GLU A 456 24.01 -42.21 -0.52
C GLU A 456 24.88 -41.30 0.36
N GLU A 457 24.34 -40.54 1.31
CA GLU A 457 25.22 -39.76 2.20
C GLU A 457 25.03 -40.13 3.68
N GLU A 458 25.82 -41.12 4.16
CA GLU A 458 26.15 -41.28 5.58
C GLU A 458 26.84 -40.02 6.13
N SER A 459 26.08 -39.00 6.49
CA SER A 459 26.66 -37.82 7.09
C SER A 459 27.05 -38.08 8.54
N ILE A 460 28.33 -37.82 8.81
CA ILE A 460 29.03 -37.99 10.09
C ILE A 460 28.50 -37.04 11.20
N LEU A 461 27.49 -36.23 10.92
CA LEU A 461 26.92 -35.26 11.85
C LEU A 461 25.79 -35.86 12.68
N LYS A 462 25.95 -35.85 14.00
CA LYS A 462 25.06 -36.43 15.02
C LYS A 462 23.77 -35.64 15.28
N LEU A 463 23.40 -34.63 14.48
CA LEU A 463 22.18 -33.85 14.65
C LEU A 463 21.11 -34.39 13.71
N PRO A 464 19.84 -34.54 14.20
CA PRO A 464 18.75 -34.96 13.34
C PRO A 464 18.55 -33.94 12.21
N GLN A 465 18.68 -34.41 10.96
CA GLN A 465 18.42 -33.55 9.80
C GLN A 465 16.91 -33.39 9.64
N TYR A 466 16.45 -32.17 9.63
CA TYR A 466 15.04 -31.83 9.45
C TYR A 466 14.83 -30.80 8.33
N ASN A 467 13.66 -30.84 7.73
CA ASN A 467 13.32 -29.94 6.63
C ASN A 467 12.93 -28.55 7.17
N LYS A 468 13.87 -27.61 7.16
CA LYS A 468 13.68 -26.21 7.61
C LYS A 468 12.57 -25.47 6.87
N THR A 469 12.20 -25.91 5.65
CA THR A 469 11.19 -25.20 4.85
C THR A 469 9.79 -25.38 5.39
N ILE A 470 9.48 -26.54 6.03
CA ILE A 470 8.16 -26.86 6.56
C ILE A 470 8.11 -26.96 8.09
N THR A 471 9.26 -26.90 8.76
CA THR A 471 9.32 -26.98 10.23
C THR A 471 8.83 -25.65 10.85
N PRO A 472 7.97 -25.66 11.88
CA PRO A 472 7.52 -24.46 12.57
C PRO A 472 8.69 -23.71 13.23
N GLU A 473 8.67 -22.38 13.18
CA GLU A 473 9.60 -21.52 13.90
C GLU A 473 9.15 -21.25 15.33
N PHE A 474 7.82 -21.23 15.53
CA PHE A 474 7.20 -21.02 16.84
C PHE A 474 6.29 -22.20 17.17
N VAL A 475 6.52 -22.81 18.31
CA VAL A 475 5.69 -23.91 18.85
C VAL A 475 5.07 -23.46 20.15
N PHE A 476 3.74 -23.29 20.17
CA PHE A 476 3.00 -22.92 21.36
C PHE A 476 2.29 -24.15 21.94
N SER A 477 2.60 -24.46 23.18
CA SER A 477 1.92 -25.48 23.95
C SER A 477 0.91 -24.82 24.90
N LEU A 478 -0.37 -24.89 24.53
CA LEU A 478 -1.45 -24.45 25.40
C LEU A 478 -1.69 -25.51 26.45
N ASP A 479 -1.67 -25.15 27.72
CA ASP A 479 -1.97 -26.08 28.82
C ASP A 479 -3.11 -25.56 29.72
N ALA A 480 -3.81 -26.49 30.36
CA ALA A 480 -4.83 -26.20 31.34
C ALA A 480 -5.04 -27.38 32.26
N SER A 481 -5.57 -27.12 33.48
CA SER A 481 -5.91 -28.17 34.41
C SER A 481 -7.06 -29.03 33.89
N ASP A 482 -7.05 -30.34 34.23
CA ASP A 482 -8.08 -31.26 33.77
C ASP A 482 -9.47 -30.88 34.29
N GLU A 483 -9.56 -30.25 35.46
CA GLU A 483 -10.82 -29.72 36.00
C GLU A 483 -11.37 -28.57 35.17
N PHE A 484 -10.50 -27.65 34.72
CA PHE A 484 -10.87 -26.56 33.85
C PHE A 484 -11.41 -27.08 32.51
N LEU A 485 -10.69 -28.03 31.90
CA LEU A 485 -11.08 -28.63 30.61
C LEU A 485 -12.43 -29.37 30.71
N LYS A 486 -12.65 -30.10 31.78
CA LYS A 486 -13.95 -30.78 32.04
C LYS A 486 -15.08 -29.78 32.18
N ASN A 487 -14.88 -28.74 32.99
CA ASN A 487 -15.88 -27.70 33.21
C ASN A 487 -16.19 -26.95 31.89
N ARG A 488 -15.17 -26.67 31.06
CA ARG A 488 -15.36 -26.04 29.78
C ARG A 488 -16.21 -26.88 28.82
N VAL A 489 -15.97 -28.20 28.76
CA VAL A 489 -16.77 -29.11 27.92
C VAL A 489 -18.21 -29.23 28.42
N LEU A 490 -18.43 -29.26 29.75
CA LEU A 490 -19.77 -29.28 30.32
C LEU A 490 -20.60 -28.03 30.01
N ASN A 491 -19.95 -26.89 29.82
CA ASN A 491 -20.61 -25.61 29.52
C ASN A 491 -20.81 -25.39 28.01
N LEU A 492 -20.37 -26.31 27.13
CA LEU A 492 -20.60 -26.19 25.71
C LEU A 492 -22.09 -26.38 25.34
N PRO A 493 -22.63 -25.63 24.37
CA PRO A 493 -24.00 -25.83 23.88
C PRO A 493 -24.19 -27.25 23.31
N GLU A 494 -25.33 -27.85 23.50
CA GLU A 494 -25.65 -29.19 22.96
C GLU A 494 -25.46 -29.28 21.44
N SER A 495 -25.72 -28.20 20.71
CA SER A 495 -25.51 -28.13 19.25
C SER A 495 -24.05 -28.36 18.84
N VAL A 496 -23.10 -28.07 19.71
CA VAL A 496 -21.65 -28.25 19.46
C VAL A 496 -21.20 -29.65 19.95
N VAL A 497 -21.87 -30.23 20.93
CA VAL A 497 -21.52 -31.51 21.51
C VAL A 497 -22.03 -32.68 20.67
N VAL A 498 -23.26 -32.59 20.13
CA VAL A 498 -23.88 -33.65 19.34
C VAL A 498 -23.13 -33.90 18.03
N GLY A 499 -22.64 -35.12 17.83
CA GLY A 499 -21.89 -35.53 16.64
C GLY A 499 -20.40 -35.24 16.68
N THR A 500 -19.89 -34.57 17.72
CA THR A 500 -18.47 -34.22 17.86
C THR A 500 -17.74 -35.07 18.89
N HIS A 501 -16.44 -34.82 19.04
CA HIS A 501 -15.57 -35.49 20.03
C HIS A 501 -15.79 -34.99 21.48
N TYR A 502 -16.69 -34.03 21.70
CA TYR A 502 -16.95 -33.39 22.98
C TYR A 502 -18.03 -34.14 23.83
N THR A 503 -18.53 -35.30 23.38
CA THR A 503 -19.32 -36.16 24.26
C THR A 503 -18.47 -36.59 25.45
N GLN A 504 -19.03 -36.58 26.67
CA GLN A 504 -18.29 -36.75 27.92
C GLN A 504 -17.37 -37.97 27.91
N ASP A 505 -17.85 -39.14 27.46
CA ASP A 505 -17.07 -40.38 27.42
C ASP A 505 -15.92 -40.34 26.39
N ARG A 506 -16.15 -39.73 25.23
CA ARG A 506 -15.12 -39.57 24.19
C ARG A 506 -14.06 -38.57 24.62
N PHE A 507 -14.48 -37.43 25.14
CA PHE A 507 -13.58 -36.41 25.65
C PHE A 507 -12.64 -36.95 26.73
N MET A 508 -13.19 -37.68 27.76
CA MET A 508 -12.38 -38.26 28.82
C MET A 508 -11.34 -39.26 28.32
N ARG A 509 -11.69 -40.08 27.32
CA ARG A 509 -10.73 -41.00 26.67
C ARG A 509 -9.64 -40.24 25.93
N HIS A 510 -9.99 -39.19 25.16
CA HIS A 510 -9.02 -38.40 24.44
C HIS A 510 -8.09 -37.62 25.38
N LEU A 511 -8.62 -37.09 26.48
CA LEU A 511 -7.80 -36.40 27.48
C LEU A 511 -6.84 -37.37 28.17
N ALA A 512 -7.31 -38.55 28.59
CA ALA A 512 -6.47 -39.59 29.20
C ALA A 512 -5.36 -40.03 28.23
N PHE A 513 -5.70 -40.29 26.98
CA PHE A 513 -4.73 -40.64 25.94
C PHE A 513 -3.71 -39.54 25.72
N TYR A 514 -4.12 -38.26 25.64
CA TYR A 514 -3.19 -37.14 25.52
C TYR A 514 -2.22 -37.08 26.71
N ARG A 515 -2.70 -37.24 27.94
CA ARG A 515 -1.85 -37.21 29.13
C ARG A 515 -0.86 -38.39 29.16
N GLU A 516 -1.29 -39.57 28.72
CA GLU A 516 -0.45 -40.76 28.62
C GLU A 516 0.68 -40.56 27.60
N GLN A 517 0.38 -40.02 26.41
CA GLN A 517 1.35 -39.73 25.36
C GLN A 517 2.34 -38.62 25.71
N ASN A 518 2.03 -37.77 26.69
CA ASN A 518 2.86 -36.66 27.16
C ASN A 518 3.42 -36.86 28.58
N ALA A 519 3.46 -38.08 29.08
CA ALA A 519 3.96 -38.41 30.42
C ALA A 519 5.41 -38.94 30.43
N GLU A 520 5.92 -39.43 29.30
CA GLU A 520 7.24 -40.05 29.15
C GLU A 520 8.24 -39.14 28.47
N ASP A 521 9.52 -39.53 28.41
CA ASP A 521 10.62 -38.73 27.87
C ASP A 521 10.57 -38.54 26.34
N GLU A 522 9.79 -39.36 25.59
CA GLU A 522 9.59 -39.22 24.14
C GLU A 522 8.29 -38.49 23.81
N THR A 523 8.16 -37.27 24.28
CA THR A 523 6.96 -36.46 24.00
C THR A 523 7.10 -35.68 22.68
N LEU A 524 5.96 -35.27 22.13
CA LEU A 524 5.89 -34.41 20.99
C LEU A 524 6.75 -33.11 21.16
N LEU A 525 6.73 -32.53 22.34
CA LEU A 525 7.45 -31.31 22.67
C LEU A 525 8.97 -31.54 22.73
N ASN A 526 9.43 -32.71 23.23
CA ASN A 526 10.84 -33.06 23.29
C ASN A 526 11.47 -33.12 21.89
N TYR A 527 10.73 -33.56 20.85
CA TYR A 527 11.23 -33.53 19.48
C TYR A 527 11.62 -32.11 19.03
N PHE A 528 10.80 -31.12 19.37
CA PHE A 528 11.14 -29.73 19.01
C PHE A 528 12.32 -29.20 19.81
N ASP A 529 12.44 -29.58 21.10
CA ASP A 529 13.64 -29.25 21.88
C ASP A 529 14.92 -29.91 21.34
N GLU A 530 14.84 -31.14 20.82
CA GLU A 530 15.97 -31.84 20.17
C GLU A 530 16.50 -31.13 18.92
N ILE A 531 15.62 -30.41 18.19
CA ILE A 531 15.99 -29.62 17.01
C ILE A 531 16.18 -28.13 17.32
N GLU A 532 16.40 -27.78 18.60
CA GLU A 532 16.65 -26.41 19.10
C GLU A 532 15.47 -25.42 18.90
N ILE A 533 14.24 -25.92 18.73
CA ILE A 533 13.02 -25.12 18.69
C ILE A 533 12.30 -25.30 20.02
N HIS A 534 12.48 -24.36 20.96
CA HIS A 534 11.93 -24.48 22.29
C HIS A 534 10.43 -24.18 22.34
N PRO A 535 9.56 -25.14 22.75
CA PRO A 535 8.13 -24.91 22.88
C PRO A 535 7.81 -23.88 23.97
N ILE A 536 6.93 -22.95 23.65
CA ILE A 536 6.49 -21.91 24.58
C ILE A 536 5.20 -22.36 25.25
N HIS A 537 5.25 -22.54 26.59
CA HIS A 537 4.10 -22.96 27.38
C HIS A 537 3.22 -21.79 27.79
N ILE A 538 1.93 -21.87 27.50
CA ILE A 538 0.93 -20.86 27.85
C ILE A 538 -0.19 -21.51 28.64
N ASP A 539 -0.39 -21.08 29.89
CA ASP A 539 -1.49 -21.55 30.75
C ASP A 539 -2.79 -20.79 30.48
N VAL A 540 -3.77 -21.52 29.96
CA VAL A 540 -5.09 -20.96 29.59
C VAL A 540 -6.05 -20.96 30.81
N SER A 541 -5.69 -21.60 31.92
CA SER A 541 -6.58 -21.77 33.09
C SER A 541 -6.83 -20.49 33.88
N GLN A 542 -6.04 -19.45 33.65
CA GLN A 542 -6.17 -18.16 34.33
C GLN A 542 -7.23 -17.24 33.73
N ASP A 543 -7.74 -17.54 32.53
CA ASP A 543 -8.68 -16.71 31.81
C ASP A 543 -10.08 -17.32 31.74
N ASN A 544 -11.05 -16.63 32.31
CA ASN A 544 -12.48 -16.94 32.12
C ASN A 544 -13.06 -16.41 30.79
N ASP A 545 -12.21 -15.87 29.91
CA ASP A 545 -12.67 -15.33 28.63
C ASP A 545 -12.90 -16.46 27.62
N ALA A 546 -14.15 -16.59 27.17
CA ALA A 546 -14.53 -17.58 26.16
C ALA A 546 -13.78 -17.41 24.82
N GLU A 547 -13.20 -16.24 24.61
CA GLU A 547 -12.52 -15.87 23.37
C GLU A 547 -11.00 -16.05 23.40
N ASN A 548 -10.40 -16.37 24.55
CA ASN A 548 -8.94 -16.51 24.76
C ASN A 548 -8.12 -15.28 24.31
N THR A 549 -8.66 -14.06 24.43
CA THR A 549 -8.02 -12.83 23.98
C THR A 549 -6.65 -12.58 24.59
N PRO A 550 -6.43 -12.75 25.92
CA PRO A 550 -5.12 -12.54 26.53
C PRO A 550 -4.04 -13.51 26.02
N VAL A 551 -4.42 -14.76 25.76
CA VAL A 551 -3.52 -15.79 25.19
C VAL A 551 -3.05 -15.36 23.80
N ILE A 552 -3.95 -14.80 22.99
CA ILE A 552 -3.63 -14.31 21.64
C ILE A 552 -2.70 -13.10 21.71
N ASP A 553 -2.98 -12.16 22.61
CA ASP A 553 -2.13 -10.97 22.80
C ASP A 553 -0.72 -11.35 23.24
N ASP A 554 -0.57 -12.35 24.10
CA ASP A 554 0.74 -12.84 24.52
C ASP A 554 1.48 -13.54 23.37
N ILE A 555 0.80 -14.33 22.55
CA ILE A 555 1.37 -14.92 21.34
C ILE A 555 1.83 -13.81 20.37
N ILE A 556 1.01 -12.79 20.14
CA ILE A 556 1.34 -11.66 19.25
C ILE A 556 2.57 -10.88 19.76
N LYS A 557 2.71 -10.70 21.09
CA LYS A 557 3.90 -10.05 21.66
C LYS A 557 5.18 -10.84 21.40
N ILE A 558 5.11 -12.18 21.42
CA ILE A 558 6.26 -13.07 21.19
C ILE A 558 6.62 -13.13 19.70
N VAL A 559 5.62 -13.32 18.85
CA VAL A 559 5.80 -13.45 17.40
C VAL A 559 6.15 -12.10 16.74
N GLY A 560 5.62 -11.01 17.28
CA GLY A 560 5.84 -9.65 16.77
C GLY A 560 4.91 -9.25 15.63
N SER A 561 5.30 -8.26 14.84
CA SER A 561 4.48 -7.72 13.76
C SER A 561 4.35 -8.68 12.58
N ALA A 562 3.22 -8.61 11.87
CA ALA A 562 2.99 -9.39 10.66
C ALA A 562 4.01 -9.02 9.56
N LYS A 563 4.55 -10.04 8.87
CA LYS A 563 5.51 -9.91 7.78
C LYS A 563 4.88 -10.32 6.45
N ASN A 564 3.73 -9.72 6.15
CA ASN A 564 2.96 -9.99 4.94
C ASN A 564 2.50 -8.67 4.29
N TYR A 565 1.78 -8.77 3.17
CA TYR A 565 1.14 -7.62 2.56
C TYR A 565 0.22 -6.93 3.56
N GLY A 566 0.23 -5.60 3.52
CA GLY A 566 -0.70 -4.76 4.27
C GLY A 566 -2.17 -5.07 3.98
N PRO A 567 -3.09 -4.25 4.48
CA PRO A 567 -4.51 -4.48 4.28
C PRO A 567 -4.86 -4.59 2.80
N THR A 568 -5.82 -5.47 2.47
CA THR A 568 -6.34 -5.61 1.11
C THR A 568 -7.01 -4.30 0.67
N TYR A 569 -7.21 -4.15 -0.64
CA TYR A 569 -7.91 -2.98 -1.18
C TYR A 569 -9.29 -2.76 -0.53
N GLU A 570 -10.04 -3.84 -0.29
CA GLU A 570 -11.34 -3.76 0.37
C GLU A 570 -11.24 -3.26 1.82
N GLU A 571 -10.27 -3.77 2.58
CA GLU A 571 -9.97 -3.32 3.95
C GLU A 571 -9.50 -1.87 3.97
N LEU A 572 -8.65 -1.45 3.00
CA LEU A 572 -8.22 -0.05 2.83
C LEU A 572 -9.41 0.87 2.50
N LYS A 573 -10.28 0.42 1.60
CA LYS A 573 -11.49 1.17 1.23
C LYS A 573 -12.47 1.29 2.40
N GLU A 574 -12.62 0.24 3.19
CA GLU A 574 -13.44 0.26 4.40
C GLU A 574 -12.83 1.18 5.46
N LEU A 575 -11.51 1.14 5.63
CA LEU A 575 -10.76 2.01 6.54
C LEU A 575 -10.88 3.48 6.11
N GLN A 576 -10.70 3.78 4.82
CA GLN A 576 -10.90 5.11 4.26
C GLN A 576 -12.35 5.59 4.40
N ARG A 577 -13.32 4.70 4.19
CA ARG A 577 -14.73 5.01 4.42
C ARG A 577 -15.00 5.34 5.88
N ARG A 578 -14.45 4.57 6.79
CA ARG A 578 -14.55 4.81 8.23
C ARG A 578 -13.92 6.13 8.65
N GLU A 579 -12.72 6.43 8.16
CA GLU A 579 -12.05 7.72 8.39
C GLU A 579 -12.84 8.90 7.80
N ALA A 580 -13.42 8.70 6.61
CA ALA A 580 -14.29 9.70 5.98
C ALA A 580 -15.59 9.94 6.80
N ASP A 581 -16.21 8.87 7.28
CA ASP A 581 -17.41 8.95 8.14
C ASP A 581 -17.08 9.60 9.50
N GLU A 582 -15.94 9.26 10.11
CA GLU A 582 -15.44 9.90 11.34
C GLU A 582 -15.13 11.39 11.13
N ARG A 583 -14.55 11.76 9.97
CA ARG A 583 -14.31 13.15 9.62
C ARG A 583 -15.63 13.92 9.44
N LEU A 584 -16.58 13.34 8.71
CA LEU A 584 -17.91 13.94 8.53
C LEU A 584 -18.68 14.11 9.85
N THR A 585 -18.59 13.12 10.75
CA THR A 585 -19.22 13.21 12.08
C THR A 585 -18.56 14.28 12.94
N ARG A 586 -17.23 14.44 12.86
CA ARG A 586 -16.51 15.51 13.55
C ARG A 586 -16.87 16.88 13.00
N GLU A 587 -16.87 17.05 11.67
CA GLU A 587 -17.27 18.29 11.01
C GLU A 587 -18.73 18.66 11.35
N ALA A 588 -19.64 17.68 11.35
CA ALA A 588 -21.03 17.89 11.75
C ALA A 588 -21.16 18.28 13.23
N ALA A 589 -20.38 17.69 14.12
CA ALA A 589 -20.36 18.04 15.53
C ALA A 589 -19.81 19.46 15.76
N GLU A 590 -18.73 19.84 15.08
CA GLU A 590 -18.16 21.19 15.13
C GLU A 590 -19.14 22.25 14.59
N LEU A 591 -19.85 21.91 13.51
CA LEU A 591 -20.85 22.80 12.92
C LEU A 591 -22.04 22.98 13.86
N ALA A 592 -22.54 21.90 14.45
CA ALA A 592 -23.62 21.95 15.45
C ALA A 592 -23.22 22.74 16.72
N GLU A 593 -21.97 22.60 17.16
CA GLU A 593 -21.45 23.38 18.29
C GLU A 593 -21.31 24.86 17.95
N ARG A 594 -20.88 25.19 16.72
CA ARG A 594 -20.84 26.57 16.23
C ARG A 594 -22.24 27.16 16.16
N GLU A 595 -23.19 26.45 15.57
CA GLU A 595 -24.60 26.91 15.50
C GLU A 595 -25.20 27.12 16.88
N ARG A 596 -24.93 26.21 17.83
CA ARG A 596 -25.38 26.37 19.22
C ARG A 596 -24.80 27.61 19.85
N ARG A 597 -23.49 27.87 19.67
CA ARG A 597 -22.85 29.07 20.22
C ARG A 597 -23.37 30.36 19.59
N GLU A 598 -23.56 30.35 18.26
CA GLU A 598 -24.19 31.50 17.56
C GLU A 598 -25.61 31.74 18.02
N ALA A 599 -26.40 30.67 18.27
CA ALA A 599 -27.75 30.78 18.81
C ALA A 599 -27.74 31.31 20.26
N GLU A 600 -26.84 30.88 21.10
CA GLU A 600 -26.65 31.41 22.47
C GLU A 600 -26.24 32.87 22.44
N GLU A 601 -25.28 33.29 21.60
CA GLU A 601 -24.90 34.69 21.42
C GLU A 601 -26.07 35.56 20.87
N ALA A 602 -26.85 35.00 19.94
CA ALA A 602 -28.02 35.68 19.42
C ALA A 602 -29.11 35.86 20.52
N ALA A 603 -29.33 34.81 21.32
CA ALA A 603 -30.27 34.86 22.45
C ALA A 603 -29.84 35.90 23.52
N GLU A 604 -28.52 35.94 23.84
CA GLU A 604 -27.97 36.97 24.74
C GLU A 604 -28.14 38.39 24.19
N LYS A 605 -27.91 38.59 22.87
CA LYS A 605 -28.13 39.90 22.23
C LYS A 605 -29.58 40.32 22.29
N ILE A 606 -30.52 39.39 22.05
CA ILE A 606 -31.93 39.65 22.15
C ILE A 606 -32.29 39.99 23.60
N ALA A 607 -31.82 39.24 24.59
CA ALA A 607 -32.09 39.50 25.99
C ALA A 607 -31.53 40.88 26.45
N ARG A 608 -30.32 41.24 26.02
CA ARG A 608 -29.75 42.59 26.29
C ARG A 608 -30.54 43.69 25.61
N TRP A 609 -31.01 43.44 24.38
CA TRP A 609 -31.86 44.41 23.66
C TRP A 609 -33.21 44.59 24.33
N GLU A 610 -33.84 43.53 24.81
CA GLU A 610 -35.09 43.59 25.58
C GLU A 610 -34.93 44.34 26.91
N GLU A 611 -33.84 44.07 27.64
CA GLU A 611 -33.54 44.79 28.87
C GLU A 611 -33.28 46.27 28.61
N TRP A 612 -32.52 46.59 27.54
CA TRP A 612 -32.28 47.97 27.13
C TRP A 612 -33.57 48.67 26.70
N SER A 613 -34.45 48.02 25.96
CA SER A 613 -35.75 48.57 25.54
C SER A 613 -36.64 48.85 26.73
N LYS A 614 -36.72 47.97 27.73
CA LYS A 614 -37.43 48.17 28.97
C LYS A 614 -36.90 49.39 29.77
N ARG A 615 -35.59 49.51 29.84
CA ARG A 615 -34.96 50.66 30.46
C ARG A 615 -35.29 51.94 29.70
N LEU A 616 -35.27 51.92 28.39
CA LEU A 616 -35.58 53.06 27.58
C LEU A 616 -37.06 53.51 27.77
N GLU A 617 -37.99 52.56 27.84
CA GLU A 617 -39.40 52.84 28.13
C GLU A 617 -39.56 53.45 29.53
N GLU A 618 -38.87 52.94 30.52
CA GLU A 618 -38.89 53.45 31.87
C GLU A 618 -38.36 54.89 31.94
N VAL A 619 -37.22 55.16 31.26
CA VAL A 619 -36.64 56.52 31.17
C VAL A 619 -37.61 57.45 30.46
N LYS A 620 -38.23 57.04 29.33
CA LYS A 620 -39.27 57.88 28.65
C LYS A 620 -40.45 58.20 29.55
N ARG A 621 -40.91 57.20 30.33
CA ARG A 621 -42.00 57.41 31.29
C ARG A 621 -41.61 58.43 32.35
N GLN A 622 -40.39 58.31 32.91
CA GLN A 622 -39.89 59.29 33.92
C GLN A 622 -39.69 60.67 33.31
N GLU A 623 -39.19 60.79 32.09
CA GLU A 623 -39.07 62.08 31.39
C GLU A 623 -40.44 62.70 31.13
N GLN A 624 -41.40 61.87 30.72
CA GLN A 624 -42.79 62.35 30.49
C GLN A 624 -43.49 62.84 31.80
N GLU A 625 -43.32 62.05 32.89
CA GLU A 625 -43.77 62.45 34.22
C GLU A 625 -43.12 63.75 34.67
N PHE A 626 -41.81 63.89 34.47
CA PHE A 626 -41.08 65.11 34.79
C PHE A 626 -41.49 66.30 33.94
N LEU A 627 -41.70 66.14 32.64
CA LEU A 627 -42.15 67.13 31.73
C LEU A 627 -43.60 67.56 32.09
N GLU A 628 -44.49 66.62 32.42
CA GLU A 628 -45.83 66.93 32.87
C GLU A 628 -45.84 67.74 34.17
N ALA A 629 -45.03 67.30 35.13
CA ALA A 629 -44.92 68.03 36.42
C ALA A 629 -44.44 69.48 36.27
N HIS A 630 -43.50 69.73 35.37
CA HIS A 630 -42.88 71.05 35.15
C HIS A 630 -43.62 71.89 34.11
N SER A 631 -44.34 71.25 33.14
CA SER A 631 -45.07 71.97 32.11
C SER A 631 -46.37 72.61 32.59
N VAL A 632 -46.98 72.02 33.61
CA VAL A 632 -48.26 72.54 34.14
C VAL A 632 -48.09 73.99 34.67
N PRO A 633 -47.12 74.33 35.51
CA PRO A 633 -46.94 75.71 35.96
C PRO A 633 -46.64 76.69 34.83
N LEU A 634 -45.76 76.25 33.88
CA LEU A 634 -45.41 77.07 32.71
C LEU A 634 -46.59 77.27 31.77
N ARG A 635 -47.35 76.22 31.51
CA ARG A 635 -48.54 76.25 30.69
C ARG A 635 -49.62 77.19 31.31
N ASN A 636 -49.80 77.09 32.62
CA ASN A 636 -50.76 77.97 33.31
C ASN A 636 -50.26 79.42 33.25
N TYR A 637 -49.00 79.71 33.44
CA TYR A 637 -48.45 81.04 33.30
C TYR A 637 -48.63 81.57 31.87
N LEU A 638 -48.32 80.84 30.84
CA LEU A 638 -48.49 81.24 29.45
C LEU A 638 -49.96 81.48 29.12
N MET A 639 -50.87 80.59 29.56
CA MET A 639 -52.32 80.73 29.31
C MET A 639 -52.94 81.91 30.01
N GLN A 640 -52.44 82.24 31.18
CA GLN A 640 -52.99 83.39 31.94
C GLN A 640 -52.43 84.72 31.49
N ASN A 641 -51.11 84.77 31.23
CA ASN A 641 -50.42 86.09 31.05
C ASN A 641 -50.06 86.41 29.61
N VAL A 642 -49.80 85.40 28.78
CA VAL A 642 -49.28 85.61 27.41
C VAL A 642 -50.33 85.33 26.34
N MET A 643 -51.02 84.18 26.40
CA MET A 643 -51.93 83.73 25.36
C MET A 643 -53.11 84.69 25.10
N PRO A 644 -53.73 85.30 26.11
CA PRO A 644 -54.85 86.21 25.83
C PRO A 644 -54.46 87.39 24.97
N THR A 645 -53.29 88.00 25.22
CA THR A 645 -52.76 89.12 24.47
C THR A 645 -52.23 88.72 23.12
N LEU A 646 -51.49 87.63 23.07
CA LEU A 646 -50.97 87.06 21.84
C LEU A 646 -52.03 86.61 20.87
N THR A 647 -53.08 85.96 21.35
CA THR A 647 -54.25 85.52 20.51
C THR A 647 -54.96 86.73 19.93
N LYS A 648 -55.21 87.80 20.68
CA LYS A 648 -55.76 89.02 20.16
C LYS A 648 -54.88 89.69 19.13
N GLY A 649 -53.55 89.73 19.34
CA GLY A 649 -52.61 90.24 18.39
C GLY A 649 -52.54 89.46 17.06
N LEU A 650 -52.58 88.14 17.15
CA LEU A 650 -52.66 87.28 16.00
C LEU A 650 -53.93 87.41 15.20
N ILE A 651 -55.09 87.60 15.85
CA ILE A 651 -56.39 87.87 15.22
C ILE A 651 -56.31 89.20 14.47
N GLU A 652 -55.77 90.27 15.07
CA GLU A 652 -55.63 91.56 14.41
C GLU A 652 -54.62 91.52 13.27
N CYS A 653 -53.52 90.84 13.41
CA CYS A 653 -52.54 90.61 12.35
C CYS A 653 -53.22 89.88 11.16
N CYS A 654 -54.08 88.88 11.36
CA CYS A 654 -54.78 88.18 10.31
C CYS A 654 -55.85 89.08 9.65
N LYS A 655 -56.47 90.03 10.37
CA LYS A 655 -57.42 90.95 9.80
C LYS A 655 -56.79 92.04 8.94
N ILE A 656 -55.67 92.64 9.40
CA ILE A 656 -54.98 93.73 8.73
C ILE A 656 -54.03 93.23 7.60
N ARG A 657 -53.50 92.08 7.78
CA ARG A 657 -52.51 91.47 6.85
C ARG A 657 -51.38 92.45 6.51
N PRO A 658 -50.61 92.91 7.50
CA PRO A 658 -49.51 93.82 7.27
C PRO A 658 -48.38 93.14 6.42
N ASP A 659 -47.55 93.98 5.75
CA ASP A 659 -46.42 93.54 4.95
C ASP A 659 -45.37 92.82 5.79
N ASP A 660 -45.17 93.22 7.07
CA ASP A 660 -44.37 92.50 8.05
C ASP A 660 -45.22 92.06 9.21
N PRO A 661 -45.69 90.80 9.23
CA PRO A 661 -46.55 90.26 10.28
C PRO A 661 -45.86 90.12 11.63
N VAL A 662 -44.56 89.93 11.65
CA VAL A 662 -43.79 89.71 12.88
C VAL A 662 -43.57 91.03 13.63
N ASP A 663 -43.17 92.05 12.87
CA ASP A 663 -42.98 93.42 13.41
C ASP A 663 -44.32 93.99 13.89
N PHE A 664 -45.35 93.89 13.12
CA PHE A 664 -46.74 94.29 13.51
C PHE A 664 -47.19 93.59 14.80
N LEU A 665 -46.93 92.29 14.93
CA LEU A 665 -47.31 91.54 16.10
C LEU A 665 -46.49 91.98 17.31
N ALA A 666 -45.26 92.26 17.13
CA ALA A 666 -44.37 92.76 18.19
C ALA A 666 -44.83 94.16 18.67
N GLU A 667 -45.10 95.11 17.74
CA GLU A 667 -45.66 96.40 18.10
C GLU A 667 -47.05 96.33 18.78
N TYR A 668 -47.93 95.41 18.30
CA TYR A 668 -49.22 95.15 18.93
C TYR A 668 -49.09 94.66 20.36
N LEU A 669 -48.19 93.74 20.62
CA LEU A 669 -47.90 93.19 21.95
C LEU A 669 -47.29 94.25 22.88
N PHE A 670 -46.41 95.12 22.39
CA PHE A 670 -45.93 96.27 23.16
C PHE A 670 -47.02 97.29 23.52
N LYS A 671 -47.88 97.64 22.58
CA LYS A 671 -48.96 98.59 22.82
C LYS A 671 -50.04 98.09 23.76
N ASN A 672 -50.31 96.81 23.78
CA ASN A 672 -51.34 96.18 24.57
C ASN A 672 -50.82 95.33 25.74
N ASN A 673 -49.58 95.63 26.17
CA ASN A 673 -49.02 94.96 27.35
C ASN A 673 -49.72 95.47 28.62
N PRO A 674 -50.40 94.60 29.35
CA PRO A 674 -51.17 95.02 30.53
C PRO A 674 -50.33 95.53 31.72
N GLN A 675 -49.00 95.45 31.60
CA GLN A 675 -48.12 95.93 32.68
C GLN A 675 -47.44 97.25 32.40
N ILE A 676 -47.80 97.88 31.31
CA ILE A 676 -47.30 99.27 31.03
C ILE A 676 -48.47 100.21 31.23
N GLU A 677 -48.82 100.46 32.48
CA GLU A 677 -49.48 101.66 32.94
C GLU A 677 -48.63 102.36 34.00
#